data_ba399a7c9590aa3af2d069874863cebc
#
_entry.id   ba399a7c9590aa3af2d069874863cebc
#
_cell.length_a   1.000
_cell.length_b   1.000
_cell.length_c   1.000
_cell.angle_alpha   90.00
_cell.angle_beta   90.00
_cell.angle_gamma   90.00
#
_symmetry.space_group_name_H-M   'P 1'
#
loop_
_entity.id
_entity.type
_entity.pdbx_description
1 polymer ?
#
loop_
_entity_poly.entity_id
_entity_poly.type
_entity_poly.pdbx_seq_one_letter_code
_entity_poly.pdbx_strand_id
1 'polypeptide(L)'
;MSDKIMLLDGHSLLNRAFYGLPDLTNAEGKHTNAVLGFLNIMLRYVEEEKPTHLLVAFDRKEPTFRHIKYKEYKGTRKPMPAELHEQVPLMKEVLKTMEIPIITQAGIEADDILGTIGKEAEEAGFDVAIVSGDRDLLQLATKKVKVKIPKTKASGTVTEDYYEDDVRELYGVSPTEFIDMKGLMGDASDNIPGVPGIGEKTAAKIIKEYHSIENAHDHIEEIKPARAKNNLQEYYEQAIMSKDLATIKKDCDLSYDFKDAKIGTLFTKEAYQLFKELELKSLFKYFDEEEKEEETLEVVTTSDLGEVENLFSSIKKSGQAGLGVIGVSGNCKGISLTWKEGTVLALIGGFVTEDYLKEKIVELLKEGTELIVLDYKALLHFVEKVREYESQIQDVGIQAYLLNPLQSAYDYEDIARDYLRQMLPSRKEICGKKAIEEVFEAEEEKTVQMAAYLSYVPFHAYPLVFEKLKEQEMEELYLTIERPTVATLYEMEKYGITVEKDALKEYGDQLIGRIEELEQNIYEKAGKTFNINSPKQLGVILFEDLKMPFAKKTKMGYSTNADILEKLAPDYPIVSEILEYRQLTKLKSTYADGLAAFIQEDGKIHSIFHQKVTATGRLSSSDPNLQNIPIRMPLGRAIRKVFVPDPGYVFVSADYSQIELRVLAHMAGDEHLIDAYRHGEDIHRMTASQVFGVPFEEVTPLLRRSAKAVNFGIVYGISAFGLSQDLKISRKEASEYINKYFATYPGIKTYLDGNVAFAKKEGYVKTLYGRIRPIPELSSSNFMQRSFGERVAMNSSIQGTAADIIKIAMVRVSKRLQEENLESRLILQIHDELLIETKENERKEVRKILEEEMMGAAQLKVPLSIDIEEGKTWYEAK
;
A
#
# COMPACT_ATOMS: atom_id res chain seq x y z
N MET A 1 1.82 -43.24 -18.17
CA MET A 1 2.31 -42.58 -16.96
C MET A 1 1.57 -43.22 -15.82
N SER A 2 2.23 -43.53 -14.71
CA SER A 2 1.54 -43.98 -13.49
C SER A 2 0.59 -42.87 -13.01
N ASP A 3 -0.58 -43.25 -12.50
CA ASP A 3 -1.47 -42.30 -11.86
C ASP A 3 -0.76 -41.69 -10.64
N LYS A 4 -0.92 -40.38 -10.46
CA LYS A 4 -0.30 -39.63 -9.36
C LYS A 4 -1.37 -38.98 -8.51
N ILE A 5 -1.29 -39.16 -7.18
CA ILE A 5 -2.17 -38.49 -6.24
C ILE A 5 -1.39 -37.44 -5.45
N MET A 6 -1.98 -36.26 -5.31
CA MET A 6 -1.47 -35.20 -4.43
C MET A 6 -2.38 -35.04 -3.21
N LEU A 7 -1.79 -35.16 -2.04
CA LEU A 7 -2.44 -35.09 -0.74
C LEU A 7 -1.99 -33.81 -0.02
N LEU A 8 -2.92 -32.92 0.34
CA LEU A 8 -2.61 -31.64 0.96
C LEU A 8 -3.03 -31.62 2.43
N ASP A 9 -2.16 -31.13 3.29
CA ASP A 9 -2.46 -30.79 4.67
C ASP A 9 -3.13 -29.41 4.74
N GLY A 10 -4.45 -29.39 4.92
CA GLY A 10 -5.27 -28.19 4.83
C GLY A 10 -4.93 -27.15 5.89
N HIS A 11 -4.80 -27.52 7.17
CA HIS A 11 -4.50 -26.58 8.24
C HIS A 11 -3.06 -26.06 8.18
N SER A 12 -2.10 -26.92 7.90
CA SER A 12 -0.70 -26.52 7.79
C SER A 12 -0.47 -25.51 6.67
N LEU A 13 -1.04 -25.77 5.48
CA LEU A 13 -0.91 -24.88 4.33
C LEU A 13 -1.68 -23.57 4.52
N LEU A 14 -2.90 -23.61 5.11
CA LEU A 14 -3.70 -22.42 5.38
C LEU A 14 -3.02 -21.51 6.41
N ASN A 15 -2.47 -22.09 7.48
CA ASN A 15 -1.70 -21.35 8.49
C ASN A 15 -0.47 -20.70 7.86
N ARG A 16 0.27 -21.44 7.04
CA ARG A 16 1.42 -20.90 6.31
C ARG A 16 1.04 -19.75 5.38
N ALA A 17 -0.07 -19.89 4.66
CA ALA A 17 -0.59 -18.86 3.76
C ALA A 17 -0.96 -17.58 4.51
N PHE A 18 -1.60 -17.71 5.67
CA PHE A 18 -1.99 -16.60 6.54
C PHE A 18 -0.80 -15.73 6.96
N TYR A 19 0.30 -16.36 7.41
CA TYR A 19 1.52 -15.62 7.79
C TYR A 19 2.42 -15.26 6.60
N GLY A 20 2.16 -15.81 5.44
CA GLY A 20 2.95 -15.58 4.22
C GLY A 20 2.52 -14.38 3.39
N LEU A 21 1.27 -13.97 3.51
CA LEU A 21 0.69 -12.81 2.83
C LEU A 21 0.31 -11.72 3.83
N PRO A 22 0.34 -10.44 3.43
CA PRO A 22 -0.28 -9.39 4.23
C PRO A 22 -1.77 -9.67 4.42
N ASP A 23 -2.35 -9.05 5.43
CA ASP A 23 -3.79 -9.11 5.65
C ASP A 23 -4.54 -8.53 4.44
N LEU A 24 -5.50 -9.31 3.93
CA LEU A 24 -6.36 -8.95 2.80
C LEU A 24 -7.80 -9.22 3.22
N THR A 25 -8.66 -8.24 2.99
CA THR A 25 -10.10 -8.36 3.21
C THR A 25 -10.86 -8.03 1.92
N ASN A 26 -12.01 -8.67 1.71
CA ASN A 26 -12.95 -8.24 0.67
C ASN A 26 -13.75 -7.00 1.12
N ALA A 27 -14.60 -6.48 0.25
CA ALA A 27 -15.45 -5.30 0.52
C ALA A 27 -16.40 -5.48 1.74
N GLU A 28 -16.69 -6.71 2.13
CA GLU A 28 -17.48 -7.03 3.34
C GLU A 28 -16.65 -7.09 4.61
N GLY A 29 -15.33 -6.93 4.52
CA GLY A 29 -14.39 -7.03 5.63
C GLY A 29 -14.03 -8.47 6.02
N LYS A 30 -14.39 -9.48 5.23
CA LYS A 30 -13.97 -10.88 5.43
C LYS A 30 -12.50 -11.04 5.04
N HIS A 31 -11.71 -11.65 5.92
CA HIS A 31 -10.30 -11.94 5.62
C HIS A 31 -10.17 -13.04 4.56
N THR A 32 -9.32 -12.83 3.55
CA THR A 32 -9.15 -13.73 2.39
C THR A 32 -7.70 -14.08 2.08
N ASN A 33 -6.73 -13.51 2.79
CA ASN A 33 -5.30 -13.72 2.56
C ASN A 33 -4.87 -15.18 2.70
N ALA A 34 -5.39 -15.92 3.68
CA ALA A 34 -5.04 -17.32 3.86
C ALA A 34 -5.64 -18.19 2.74
N VAL A 35 -6.87 -17.91 2.32
CA VAL A 35 -7.53 -18.61 1.20
C VAL A 35 -6.75 -18.37 -0.10
N LEU A 36 -6.44 -17.11 -0.43
CA LEU A 36 -5.66 -16.78 -1.62
C LEU A 36 -4.27 -17.44 -1.61
N GLY A 37 -3.60 -17.38 -0.48
CA GLY A 37 -2.28 -17.97 -0.34
C GLY A 37 -2.29 -19.49 -0.43
N PHE A 38 -3.31 -20.15 0.13
CA PHE A 38 -3.50 -21.59 -0.01
C PHE A 38 -3.70 -21.99 -1.47
N LEU A 39 -4.61 -21.33 -2.18
CA LEU A 39 -4.87 -21.58 -3.60
C LEU A 39 -3.62 -21.38 -4.46
N ASN A 40 -2.85 -20.33 -4.23
CA ASN A 40 -1.59 -20.09 -4.92
C ASN A 40 -0.56 -21.21 -4.68
N ILE A 41 -0.49 -21.73 -3.45
CA ILE A 41 0.39 -22.88 -3.12
C ILE A 41 -0.10 -24.14 -3.82
N MET A 42 -1.39 -24.44 -3.72
CA MET A 42 -2.02 -25.62 -4.32
C MET A 42 -1.86 -25.62 -5.83
N LEU A 43 -2.24 -24.54 -6.52
CA LEU A 43 -2.16 -24.45 -7.98
C LEU A 43 -0.73 -24.58 -8.50
N ARG A 44 0.24 -23.96 -7.80
CA ARG A 44 1.66 -24.14 -8.15
C ARG A 44 2.07 -25.59 -8.09
N TYR A 45 1.67 -26.35 -7.06
CA TYR A 45 2.02 -27.78 -6.98
C TYR A 45 1.24 -28.65 -7.96
N VAL A 46 0.00 -28.27 -8.29
CA VAL A 46 -0.73 -28.92 -9.39
C VAL A 46 0.02 -28.75 -10.72
N GLU A 47 0.56 -27.56 -10.97
CA GLU A 47 1.34 -27.26 -12.18
C GLU A 47 2.70 -28.01 -12.21
N GLU A 48 3.41 -28.08 -11.06
CA GLU A 48 4.70 -28.76 -10.91
C GLU A 48 4.57 -30.27 -10.99
N GLU A 49 3.64 -30.85 -10.25
CA GLU A 49 3.50 -32.30 -10.07
C GLU A 49 2.60 -32.97 -11.11
N LYS A 50 1.71 -32.23 -11.74
CA LYS A 50 0.70 -32.71 -12.71
C LYS A 50 -0.03 -33.92 -12.21
N PRO A 51 -0.63 -33.89 -11.01
CA PRO A 51 -1.32 -35.03 -10.44
C PRO A 51 -2.58 -35.35 -11.23
N THR A 52 -2.97 -36.65 -11.25
CA THR A 52 -4.26 -37.10 -11.78
C THR A 52 -5.36 -37.07 -10.72
N HIS A 53 -4.96 -37.06 -9.44
CA HIS A 53 -5.86 -37.08 -8.28
C HIS A 53 -5.39 -36.07 -7.24
N LEU A 54 -6.35 -35.40 -6.59
CA LEU A 54 -6.11 -34.35 -5.57
C LEU A 54 -7.08 -34.53 -4.40
N LEU A 55 -6.56 -34.40 -3.18
CA LEU A 55 -7.35 -34.51 -1.96
C LEU A 55 -6.77 -33.61 -0.87
N VAL A 56 -7.62 -33.02 -0.02
CA VAL A 56 -7.22 -32.18 1.10
C VAL A 56 -7.73 -32.77 2.42
N ALA A 57 -6.83 -32.96 3.38
CA ALA A 57 -7.17 -33.38 4.73
C ALA A 57 -7.25 -32.19 5.68
N PHE A 58 -8.26 -32.16 6.56
CA PHE A 58 -8.38 -31.17 7.62
C PHE A 58 -8.62 -31.81 8.99
N ASP A 59 -7.99 -31.24 10.02
CA ASP A 59 -8.29 -31.57 11.39
C ASP A 59 -9.73 -31.21 11.78
N ARG A 60 -10.26 -31.93 12.78
CA ARG A 60 -11.51 -31.56 13.46
C ARG A 60 -11.22 -30.99 14.84
N LYS A 61 -12.24 -30.36 15.44
CA LYS A 61 -12.13 -29.77 16.79
C LYS A 61 -12.16 -30.78 17.94
N GLU A 62 -12.67 -31.99 17.68
CA GLU A 62 -12.81 -33.03 18.67
C GLU A 62 -11.43 -33.55 19.11
N PRO A 63 -11.27 -33.92 20.39
CA PRO A 63 -10.04 -34.52 20.90
C PRO A 63 -9.67 -35.79 20.13
N THR A 64 -8.40 -35.93 19.82
CA THR A 64 -7.86 -37.13 19.15
C THR A 64 -7.42 -38.17 20.19
N PHE A 65 -7.09 -39.40 19.73
CA PHE A 65 -6.54 -40.45 20.62
C PHE A 65 -5.26 -39.98 21.35
N ARG A 66 -4.48 -39.03 20.76
CA ARG A 66 -3.28 -38.45 21.39
C ARG A 66 -3.63 -37.62 22.61
N HIS A 67 -4.70 -36.80 22.54
CA HIS A 67 -5.20 -36.02 23.66
C HIS A 67 -5.76 -36.90 24.79
N ILE A 68 -6.36 -38.04 24.44
CA ILE A 68 -6.87 -39.00 25.43
C ILE A 68 -5.70 -39.66 26.16
N LYS A 69 -4.63 -40.01 25.44
CA LYS A 69 -3.45 -40.67 25.97
C LYS A 69 -2.55 -39.72 26.78
N TYR A 70 -2.40 -38.48 26.33
CA TYR A 70 -1.58 -37.47 26.98
C TYR A 70 -2.32 -36.14 26.98
N LYS A 71 -2.83 -35.73 28.14
CA LYS A 71 -3.70 -34.53 28.28
C LYS A 71 -2.99 -33.21 27.95
N GLU A 72 -1.66 -33.16 28.07
CA GLU A 72 -0.86 -31.99 27.77
C GLU A 72 -0.45 -31.89 26.29
N TYR A 73 -0.82 -32.87 25.45
CA TYR A 73 -0.55 -32.87 24.02
C TYR A 73 -1.09 -31.61 23.36
N LYS A 74 -0.23 -30.90 22.64
CA LYS A 74 -0.52 -29.56 22.01
C LYS A 74 -0.98 -28.48 22.99
N GLY A 75 -0.87 -28.71 24.31
CA GLY A 75 -1.38 -27.78 25.36
C GLY A 75 -0.64 -26.44 25.42
N THR A 76 0.54 -26.33 24.85
CA THR A 76 1.33 -25.08 24.76
C THR A 76 1.05 -24.26 23.50
N ARG A 77 0.26 -24.79 22.55
CA ARG A 77 -0.10 -24.06 21.32
C ARG A 77 -0.98 -22.88 21.64
N LYS A 78 -0.65 -21.71 21.08
CA LYS A 78 -1.52 -20.54 21.14
C LYS A 78 -2.80 -20.80 20.36
N PRO A 79 -3.94 -20.22 20.78
CA PRO A 79 -5.16 -20.32 20.01
C PRO A 79 -4.97 -19.71 18.62
N MET A 80 -5.70 -20.27 17.65
CA MET A 80 -5.72 -19.75 16.27
C MET A 80 -6.24 -18.31 16.27
N PRO A 81 -5.59 -17.36 15.56
CA PRO A 81 -6.11 -16.02 15.39
C PRO A 81 -7.54 -16.02 14.85
N ALA A 82 -8.38 -15.07 15.27
CA ALA A 82 -9.78 -15.01 14.84
C ALA A 82 -9.89 -14.89 13.30
N GLU A 83 -9.02 -14.07 12.71
CA GLU A 83 -8.93 -13.80 11.28
C GLU A 83 -8.57 -15.06 10.46
N LEU A 84 -7.81 -15.98 11.02
CA LEU A 84 -7.51 -17.27 10.40
C LEU A 84 -8.65 -18.27 10.64
N HIS A 85 -9.24 -18.24 11.84
CA HIS A 85 -10.32 -19.16 12.21
C HIS A 85 -11.54 -19.00 11.29
N GLU A 86 -11.90 -17.79 10.89
CA GLU A 86 -13.01 -17.55 9.95
C GLU A 86 -12.69 -18.02 8.52
N GLN A 87 -11.42 -18.06 8.11
CA GLN A 87 -11.00 -18.50 6.80
C GLN A 87 -10.98 -20.04 6.62
N VAL A 88 -11.00 -20.82 7.71
CA VAL A 88 -11.04 -22.30 7.61
C VAL A 88 -12.34 -22.80 6.96
N PRO A 89 -13.55 -22.42 7.41
CA PRO A 89 -14.80 -22.80 6.72
C PRO A 89 -14.87 -22.24 5.31
N LEU A 90 -14.38 -21.03 5.09
CA LEU A 90 -14.35 -20.40 3.77
C LEU A 90 -13.48 -21.18 2.78
N MET A 91 -12.29 -21.62 3.23
CA MET A 91 -11.42 -22.47 2.38
C MET A 91 -12.09 -23.79 2.00
N LYS A 92 -12.81 -24.40 2.94
CA LYS A 92 -13.56 -25.64 2.67
C LYS A 92 -14.68 -25.42 1.65
N GLU A 93 -15.35 -24.29 1.71
CA GLU A 93 -16.37 -23.91 0.72
C GLU A 93 -15.75 -23.72 -0.66
N VAL A 94 -14.62 -23.00 -0.75
CA VAL A 94 -13.86 -22.82 -2.00
C VAL A 94 -13.44 -24.17 -2.59
N LEU A 95 -12.87 -25.06 -1.80
CA LEU A 95 -12.46 -26.39 -2.28
C LEU A 95 -13.65 -27.20 -2.80
N LYS A 96 -14.81 -27.08 -2.13
CA LYS A 96 -16.03 -27.75 -2.55
C LYS A 96 -16.56 -27.23 -3.89
N THR A 97 -16.53 -25.92 -4.12
CA THR A 97 -16.93 -25.34 -5.42
C THR A 97 -15.96 -25.70 -6.53
N MET A 98 -14.68 -25.93 -6.20
CA MET A 98 -13.65 -26.45 -7.11
C MET A 98 -13.73 -27.98 -7.30
N GLU A 99 -14.73 -28.66 -6.75
CA GLU A 99 -14.91 -30.10 -6.79
C GLU A 99 -13.71 -30.90 -6.20
N ILE A 100 -12.98 -30.32 -5.24
CA ILE A 100 -11.84 -30.96 -4.60
C ILE A 100 -12.33 -31.66 -3.31
N PRO A 101 -12.15 -32.98 -3.19
CA PRO A 101 -12.56 -33.75 -2.02
C PRO A 101 -11.83 -33.33 -0.75
N ILE A 102 -12.60 -33.17 0.33
CA ILE A 102 -12.10 -32.83 1.67
C ILE A 102 -12.37 -34.00 2.59
N ILE A 103 -11.33 -34.53 3.23
CA ILE A 103 -11.46 -35.60 4.21
C ILE A 103 -11.23 -35.06 5.61
N THR A 104 -12.15 -35.39 6.52
CA THR A 104 -12.05 -35.04 7.94
C THR A 104 -12.62 -36.20 8.76
N GLN A 105 -11.96 -36.59 9.83
CA GLN A 105 -12.43 -37.67 10.72
C GLN A 105 -12.30 -37.26 12.21
N ALA A 106 -13.32 -37.56 13.01
CA ALA A 106 -13.23 -37.35 14.45
C ALA A 106 -12.30 -38.36 15.11
N GLY A 107 -11.53 -37.92 16.10
CA GLY A 107 -10.67 -38.81 16.90
C GLY A 107 -9.26 -39.06 16.33
N ILE A 108 -8.98 -38.60 15.11
CA ILE A 108 -7.67 -38.64 14.44
C ILE A 108 -7.30 -37.27 13.91
N GLU A 109 -6.04 -37.10 13.51
CA GLU A 109 -5.51 -35.86 12.95
C GLU A 109 -5.39 -35.95 11.42
N ALA A 110 -5.26 -34.79 10.74
CA ALA A 110 -5.04 -34.73 9.28
C ALA A 110 -3.82 -35.56 8.85
N ASP A 111 -2.76 -35.59 9.66
CA ASP A 111 -1.57 -36.41 9.42
C ASP A 111 -1.86 -37.92 9.33
N ASP A 112 -2.74 -38.41 10.21
CA ASP A 112 -3.17 -39.81 10.20
C ASP A 112 -4.00 -40.12 8.96
N ILE A 113 -4.83 -39.15 8.51
CA ILE A 113 -5.59 -39.25 7.25
C ILE A 113 -4.63 -39.33 6.07
N LEU A 114 -3.66 -38.40 6.01
CA LEU A 114 -2.65 -38.36 4.95
C LEU A 114 -1.77 -39.60 4.93
N GLY A 115 -1.41 -40.13 6.12
CA GLY A 115 -0.62 -41.34 6.28
C GLY A 115 -1.36 -42.58 5.78
N THR A 116 -2.67 -42.70 6.10
CA THR A 116 -3.52 -43.80 5.68
C THR A 116 -3.74 -43.82 4.18
N ILE A 117 -4.20 -42.65 3.63
CA ILE A 117 -4.47 -42.53 2.20
C ILE A 117 -3.18 -42.65 1.39
N GLY A 118 -2.06 -42.10 1.88
CA GLY A 118 -0.76 -42.18 1.20
C GLY A 118 -0.28 -43.63 1.06
N LYS A 119 -0.44 -44.44 2.11
CA LYS A 119 -0.12 -45.89 2.07
C LYS A 119 -1.03 -46.65 1.13
N GLU A 120 -2.34 -46.47 1.24
CA GLU A 120 -3.32 -47.16 0.39
C GLU A 120 -3.17 -46.80 -1.08
N ALA A 121 -2.83 -45.53 -1.39
CA ALA A 121 -2.54 -45.06 -2.75
C ALA A 121 -1.26 -45.69 -3.30
N GLU A 122 -0.18 -45.80 -2.48
CA GLU A 122 1.04 -46.50 -2.89
C GLU A 122 0.78 -47.98 -3.18
N GLU A 123 0.00 -48.65 -2.32
CA GLU A 123 -0.42 -50.06 -2.51
C GLU A 123 -1.29 -50.24 -3.75
N ALA A 124 -2.13 -49.23 -4.09
CA ALA A 124 -2.92 -49.21 -5.31
C ALA A 124 -2.10 -48.86 -6.58
N GLY A 125 -0.83 -48.52 -6.44
CA GLY A 125 0.10 -48.29 -7.54
C GLY A 125 0.32 -46.85 -7.95
N PHE A 126 -0.25 -45.89 -7.20
CA PHE A 126 -0.02 -44.46 -7.45
C PHE A 126 1.40 -44.02 -7.04
N ASP A 127 1.88 -42.99 -7.72
CA ASP A 127 2.92 -42.12 -7.19
C ASP A 127 2.25 -41.10 -6.26
N VAL A 128 2.79 -40.89 -5.05
CA VAL A 128 2.15 -40.05 -4.03
C VAL A 128 2.98 -38.82 -3.73
N ALA A 129 2.36 -37.64 -3.71
CA ALA A 129 2.97 -36.39 -3.29
C ALA A 129 2.19 -35.81 -2.09
N ILE A 130 2.77 -35.83 -0.90
CA ILE A 130 2.18 -35.25 0.32
C ILE A 130 2.76 -33.85 0.49
N VAL A 131 1.92 -32.83 0.60
CA VAL A 131 2.34 -31.41 0.77
C VAL A 131 1.92 -30.92 2.15
N SER A 132 2.88 -30.61 3.01
CA SER A 132 2.65 -30.02 4.33
C SER A 132 3.84 -29.17 4.75
N GLY A 133 3.62 -28.23 5.68
CA GLY A 133 4.69 -27.53 6.38
C GLY A 133 5.28 -28.33 7.55
N ASP A 134 4.65 -29.46 7.92
CA ASP A 134 5.04 -30.29 9.05
C ASP A 134 6.10 -31.34 8.65
N ARG A 135 7.20 -31.36 9.39
CA ARG A 135 8.28 -32.32 9.17
C ARG A 135 7.99 -33.70 9.74
N ASP A 136 6.99 -33.84 10.58
CA ASP A 136 6.63 -35.12 11.14
C ASP A 136 6.13 -36.08 10.06
N LEU A 137 5.59 -35.55 8.96
CA LEU A 137 5.20 -36.29 7.77
C LEU A 137 6.38 -36.96 7.04
N LEU A 138 7.65 -36.60 7.32
CA LEU A 138 8.82 -37.25 6.76
C LEU A 138 8.86 -38.76 7.08
N GLN A 139 8.20 -39.20 8.16
CA GLN A 139 8.02 -40.63 8.49
C GLN A 139 7.19 -41.40 7.46
N LEU A 140 6.50 -40.70 6.57
CA LEU A 140 5.67 -41.28 5.51
C LEU A 140 6.44 -41.47 4.20
N ALA A 141 7.63 -40.90 4.08
CA ALA A 141 8.41 -40.95 2.87
C ALA A 141 8.82 -42.41 2.52
N THR A 142 8.61 -42.79 1.24
CA THR A 142 9.04 -44.09 0.68
C THR A 142 9.73 -43.85 -0.67
N LYS A 143 9.91 -44.85 -1.44
CA LYS A 143 10.40 -44.76 -2.84
C LYS A 143 9.36 -44.19 -3.79
N LYS A 144 8.05 -44.25 -3.45
CA LYS A 144 6.93 -43.76 -4.26
C LYS A 144 6.16 -42.63 -3.55
N VAL A 145 6.27 -42.51 -2.24
CA VAL A 145 5.65 -41.43 -1.46
C VAL A 145 6.69 -40.33 -1.24
N LYS A 146 6.46 -39.20 -1.86
CA LYS A 146 7.28 -37.99 -1.72
C LYS A 146 6.61 -37.02 -0.76
N VAL A 147 7.37 -36.48 0.23
CA VAL A 147 6.91 -35.42 1.11
C VAL A 147 7.52 -34.10 0.65
N LYS A 148 6.66 -33.11 0.34
CA LYS A 148 7.04 -31.77 -0.12
C LYS A 148 6.85 -30.78 1.03
N ILE A 149 7.95 -30.16 1.48
CA ILE A 149 7.96 -29.17 2.55
C ILE A 149 8.22 -27.77 1.94
N PRO A 150 7.20 -26.90 1.85
CA PRO A 150 7.44 -25.50 1.45
C PRO A 150 8.25 -24.77 2.52
N LYS A 151 9.30 -24.04 2.12
CA LYS A 151 10.20 -23.31 3.00
C LYS A 151 10.39 -21.86 2.54
N THR A 152 10.22 -20.91 3.43
CA THR A 152 10.47 -19.50 3.10
C THR A 152 11.94 -19.16 3.30
N LYS A 153 12.62 -18.74 2.23
CA LYS A 153 13.97 -18.18 2.25
C LYS A 153 13.91 -16.69 1.94
N ALA A 154 14.98 -15.96 2.18
CA ALA A 154 15.08 -14.55 1.83
C ALA A 154 14.84 -14.26 0.33
N SER A 155 15.07 -15.27 -0.53
CA SER A 155 14.86 -15.22 -1.99
C SER A 155 13.45 -15.62 -2.45
N GLY A 156 12.55 -15.98 -1.54
CA GLY A 156 11.18 -16.46 -1.85
C GLY A 156 10.89 -17.84 -1.25
N THR A 157 9.74 -18.42 -1.61
CA THR A 157 9.37 -19.77 -1.17
C THR A 157 10.06 -20.82 -2.06
N VAL A 158 10.87 -21.68 -1.44
CA VAL A 158 11.52 -22.83 -2.04
C VAL A 158 10.84 -24.09 -1.50
N THR A 159 10.67 -25.12 -2.31
CA THR A 159 10.16 -26.43 -1.87
C THR A 159 11.33 -27.37 -1.67
N GLU A 160 11.31 -28.11 -0.56
CA GLU A 160 12.23 -29.23 -0.33
C GLU A 160 11.43 -30.53 -0.53
N ASP A 161 11.90 -31.40 -1.39
CA ASP A 161 11.28 -32.70 -1.70
C ASP A 161 12.06 -33.79 -0.96
N TYR A 162 11.35 -34.73 -0.31
CA TYR A 162 11.92 -35.81 0.47
C TYR A 162 11.33 -37.15 0.10
N TYR A 163 12.14 -38.04 -0.48
CA TYR A 163 11.92 -39.47 -0.55
C TYR A 163 12.64 -40.16 0.61
N GLU A 164 12.52 -41.46 0.72
CA GLU A 164 13.20 -42.27 1.76
C GLU A 164 14.69 -42.00 1.82
N ASP A 165 15.37 -41.93 0.67
CA ASP A 165 16.82 -41.70 0.61
C ASP A 165 17.22 -40.31 1.07
N ASP A 166 16.40 -39.28 0.76
CA ASP A 166 16.63 -37.89 1.20
C ASP A 166 16.52 -37.74 2.73
N VAL A 167 15.57 -38.47 3.34
CA VAL A 167 15.44 -38.51 4.81
C VAL A 167 16.65 -39.15 5.44
N ARG A 168 17.13 -40.28 4.86
CA ARG A 168 18.37 -40.95 5.32
C ARG A 168 19.61 -40.07 5.19
N GLU A 169 19.72 -39.33 4.10
CA GLU A 169 20.83 -38.40 3.89
C GLU A 169 20.82 -37.27 4.92
N LEU A 170 19.62 -36.68 5.17
CA LEU A 170 19.48 -35.52 6.06
C LEU A 170 19.63 -35.85 7.54
N TYR A 171 19.01 -36.94 8.00
CA TYR A 171 18.93 -37.27 9.43
C TYR A 171 19.80 -38.48 9.83
N GLY A 172 20.30 -39.21 8.87
CA GLY A 172 21.09 -40.41 9.09
C GLY A 172 20.29 -41.63 9.56
N VAL A 173 18.96 -41.57 9.49
CA VAL A 173 17.99 -42.60 9.87
C VAL A 173 16.94 -42.78 8.79
N SER A 174 16.29 -43.93 8.70
CA SER A 174 15.17 -44.18 7.78
C SER A 174 13.90 -43.42 8.22
N PRO A 175 12.89 -43.22 7.36
CA PRO A 175 11.62 -42.63 7.74
C PRO A 175 10.92 -43.37 8.92
N THR A 176 11.04 -44.69 9.00
CA THR A 176 10.50 -45.45 10.15
C THR A 176 11.30 -45.24 11.42
N GLU A 177 12.63 -45.20 11.35
CA GLU A 177 13.53 -44.87 12.47
C GLU A 177 13.43 -43.42 12.92
N PHE A 178 12.95 -42.49 12.04
CA PHE A 178 12.67 -41.11 12.37
C PHE A 178 11.63 -40.97 13.49
N ILE A 179 10.67 -41.91 13.57
CA ILE A 179 9.69 -41.96 14.67
C ILE A 179 10.38 -42.18 16.02
N ASP A 180 11.32 -43.12 16.09
CA ASP A 180 12.12 -43.40 17.28
C ASP A 180 12.99 -42.20 17.67
N MET A 181 13.58 -41.58 16.67
CA MET A 181 14.35 -40.32 16.90
C MET A 181 13.48 -39.25 17.53
N LYS A 182 12.24 -39.04 17.04
CA LYS A 182 11.25 -38.13 17.63
C LYS A 182 10.84 -38.54 19.04
N GLY A 183 10.66 -39.82 19.29
CA GLY A 183 10.38 -40.37 20.63
C GLY A 183 11.46 -40.03 21.65
N LEU A 184 12.74 -40.06 21.23
CA LEU A 184 13.86 -39.69 22.11
C LEU A 184 13.98 -38.18 22.30
N MET A 185 13.94 -37.37 21.24
CA MET A 185 14.16 -35.93 21.32
C MET A 185 12.95 -35.14 21.77
N GLY A 186 11.75 -35.72 21.65
CA GLY A 186 10.48 -35.01 21.86
C GLY A 186 10.16 -33.99 20.76
N ASP A 187 9.04 -33.30 20.95
CA ASP A 187 8.65 -32.18 20.11
C ASP A 187 8.04 -31.04 20.93
N ALA A 188 8.72 -29.88 20.94
CA ALA A 188 8.26 -28.71 21.69
C ALA A 188 7.00 -28.06 21.07
N SER A 189 6.75 -28.22 19.76
CA SER A 189 5.58 -27.67 19.10
C SER A 189 4.29 -28.40 19.46
N ASP A 190 4.39 -29.72 19.66
CA ASP A 190 3.29 -30.59 20.04
C ASP A 190 3.27 -30.97 21.53
N ASN A 191 4.21 -30.38 22.27
CA ASN A 191 4.41 -30.66 23.71
C ASN A 191 4.64 -32.15 24.00
N ILE A 192 5.39 -32.83 23.10
CA ILE A 192 5.84 -34.20 23.31
C ILE A 192 7.13 -34.17 24.11
N PRO A 193 7.19 -34.81 25.31
CA PRO A 193 8.27 -34.56 26.28
C PRO A 193 9.63 -35.12 25.87
N GLY A 194 9.67 -36.26 25.13
CA GLY A 194 10.91 -36.94 24.79
C GLY A 194 11.70 -37.35 26.03
N VAL A 195 13.02 -37.57 25.92
CA VAL A 195 13.93 -37.86 27.00
C VAL A 195 14.72 -36.62 27.38
N PRO A 196 14.67 -36.11 28.61
CA PRO A 196 15.40 -34.91 29.04
C PRO A 196 16.88 -34.95 28.70
N GLY A 197 17.40 -33.95 28.00
CA GLY A 197 18.79 -33.83 27.63
C GLY A 197 19.26 -34.69 26.44
N ILE A 198 18.34 -35.37 25.75
CA ILE A 198 18.57 -36.00 24.43
C ILE A 198 17.95 -35.08 23.36
N GLY A 199 18.78 -34.36 22.67
CA GLY A 199 18.35 -33.55 21.51
C GLY A 199 18.63 -34.27 20.20
N GLU A 200 18.21 -33.63 19.07
CA GLU A 200 18.23 -34.20 17.69
C GLU A 200 19.53 -34.96 17.36
N LYS A 201 20.71 -34.32 17.54
CA LYS A 201 21.99 -34.97 17.20
C LYS A 201 22.28 -36.21 18.01
N THR A 202 21.90 -36.25 19.28
CA THR A 202 22.12 -37.41 20.17
C THR A 202 21.10 -38.50 19.86
N ALA A 203 19.84 -38.14 19.62
CA ALA A 203 18.81 -39.08 19.23
C ALA A 203 19.14 -39.77 17.90
N ALA A 204 19.52 -38.97 16.88
CA ALA A 204 19.94 -39.49 15.58
C ALA A 204 21.12 -40.48 15.68
N LYS A 205 22.10 -40.17 16.55
CA LYS A 205 23.27 -41.07 16.78
C LYS A 205 22.85 -42.36 17.42
N ILE A 206 22.00 -42.34 18.44
CA ILE A 206 21.47 -43.50 19.12
C ILE A 206 20.66 -44.37 18.15
N ILE A 207 19.73 -43.79 17.43
CA ILE A 207 18.87 -44.54 16.52
C ILE A 207 19.62 -45.08 15.32
N LYS A 208 20.62 -44.39 14.81
CA LYS A 208 21.51 -44.89 13.76
C LYS A 208 22.29 -46.16 14.21
N GLU A 209 22.63 -46.25 15.47
CA GLU A 209 23.42 -47.39 16.01
C GLU A 209 22.54 -48.54 16.48
N TYR A 210 21.36 -48.23 17.08
CA TYR A 210 20.49 -49.27 17.69
C TYR A 210 19.16 -49.47 16.99
N HIS A 211 18.80 -48.67 15.96
CA HIS A 211 17.63 -48.74 15.11
C HIS A 211 16.27 -48.49 15.77
N SER A 212 16.15 -48.67 17.10
CA SER A 212 14.92 -48.37 17.83
C SER A 212 15.24 -47.98 19.27
N ILE A 213 14.27 -47.36 19.95
CA ILE A 213 14.35 -47.00 21.38
C ILE A 213 14.47 -48.26 22.25
N GLU A 214 13.69 -49.28 21.91
CA GLU A 214 13.69 -50.57 22.62
C GLU A 214 15.06 -51.23 22.57
N ASN A 215 15.63 -51.38 21.40
CA ASN A 215 16.98 -51.97 21.24
C ASN A 215 18.09 -51.10 21.88
N ALA A 216 17.94 -49.80 21.84
CA ALA A 216 18.84 -48.86 22.54
C ALA A 216 18.77 -49.07 24.06
N HIS A 217 17.57 -49.30 24.60
CA HIS A 217 17.40 -49.57 26.02
C HIS A 217 17.99 -50.96 26.39
N ASP A 218 17.84 -51.98 25.56
CA ASP A 218 18.44 -53.29 25.80
C ASP A 218 19.98 -53.25 25.84
N HIS A 219 20.59 -52.30 25.11
CA HIS A 219 22.04 -52.07 25.08
C HIS A 219 22.44 -50.80 25.86
N ILE A 220 21.70 -50.45 26.91
CA ILE A 220 21.84 -49.20 27.65
C ILE A 220 23.25 -48.96 28.16
N GLU A 221 24.00 -50.00 28.53
CA GLU A 221 25.36 -49.91 29.03
C GLU A 221 26.37 -49.38 28.01
N GLU A 222 26.07 -49.48 26.71
CA GLU A 222 26.94 -49.09 25.61
C GLU A 222 26.71 -47.66 25.18
N ILE A 223 25.58 -47.04 25.59
CA ILE A 223 25.18 -45.68 25.16
C ILE A 223 26.11 -44.60 25.71
N LYS A 224 26.49 -43.69 24.82
CA LYS A 224 27.33 -42.51 25.11
C LYS A 224 26.61 -41.23 24.59
N PRO A 225 26.71 -40.10 25.33
CA PRO A 225 27.41 -39.86 26.60
C PRO A 225 26.66 -40.47 27.81
N ALA A 226 27.34 -40.61 28.94
CA ALA A 226 26.77 -41.19 30.16
C ALA A 226 25.46 -40.52 30.61
N ARG A 227 25.31 -39.23 30.36
CA ARG A 227 24.05 -38.50 30.62
C ARG A 227 22.90 -39.03 29.81
N ALA A 228 23.11 -39.29 28.53
CA ALA A 228 22.05 -39.83 27.64
C ALA A 228 21.69 -41.25 28.09
N LYS A 229 22.66 -42.07 28.45
CA LYS A 229 22.45 -43.39 29.05
C LYS A 229 21.53 -43.33 30.26
N ASN A 230 21.94 -42.58 31.29
CA ASN A 230 21.23 -42.47 32.56
C ASN A 230 19.79 -41.93 32.34
N ASN A 231 19.64 -40.91 31.49
CA ASN A 231 18.34 -40.31 31.23
C ASN A 231 17.43 -41.24 30.40
N LEU A 232 17.99 -41.98 29.41
CA LEU A 232 17.18 -42.97 28.70
C LEU A 232 16.73 -44.12 29.61
N GLN A 233 17.57 -44.55 30.56
CA GLN A 233 17.22 -45.56 31.53
C GLN A 233 16.10 -45.06 32.49
N GLU A 234 16.20 -43.84 32.96
CA GLU A 234 15.22 -43.24 33.91
C GLU A 234 13.90 -42.91 33.22
N TYR A 235 13.92 -42.39 31.98
CA TYR A 235 12.74 -41.90 31.24
C TYR A 235 12.33 -42.83 30.11
N TYR A 236 12.62 -44.12 30.17
CA TYR A 236 12.32 -45.12 29.12
C TYR A 236 10.81 -45.14 28.76
N GLU A 237 9.95 -45.28 29.77
CA GLU A 237 8.50 -45.30 29.57
C GLU A 237 7.98 -43.96 28.93
N GLN A 238 8.60 -42.81 29.26
CA GLN A 238 8.29 -41.54 28.63
C GLN A 238 8.74 -41.50 27.18
N ALA A 239 9.90 -42.12 26.85
CA ALA A 239 10.36 -42.24 25.45
C ALA A 239 9.39 -43.05 24.60
N ILE A 240 8.92 -44.18 25.14
CA ILE A 240 7.92 -45.05 24.46
C ILE A 240 6.60 -44.32 24.27
N MET A 241 6.09 -43.62 25.30
CA MET A 241 4.92 -42.76 25.16
C MET A 241 5.13 -41.68 24.09
N SER A 242 6.28 -41.01 24.09
CA SER A 242 6.62 -39.96 23.11
C SER A 242 6.71 -40.51 21.68
N LYS A 243 7.26 -41.70 21.49
CA LYS A 243 7.28 -42.44 20.22
C LYS A 243 5.87 -42.69 19.72
N ASP A 244 4.97 -43.17 20.58
CA ASP A 244 3.59 -43.43 20.19
C ASP A 244 2.81 -42.16 19.86
N LEU A 245 3.03 -41.06 20.59
CA LEU A 245 2.42 -39.76 20.27
C LEU A 245 2.94 -39.19 18.94
N ALA A 246 4.21 -39.38 18.61
CA ALA A 246 4.82 -38.95 17.35
C ALA A 246 4.46 -39.83 16.16
N THR A 247 3.95 -41.02 16.37
CA THR A 247 3.63 -41.98 15.32
C THR A 247 2.36 -41.59 14.59
N ILE A 248 2.45 -41.44 13.28
CA ILE A 248 1.31 -41.24 12.37
C ILE A 248 0.68 -42.58 12.06
N LYS A 249 -0.63 -42.70 12.28
CA LYS A 249 -1.38 -43.89 11.94
C LYS A 249 -1.59 -44.05 10.43
N LYS A 250 -1.45 -45.26 9.92
CA LYS A 250 -1.52 -45.57 8.48
C LYS A 250 -2.58 -46.64 8.16
N ASP A 251 -3.52 -46.84 9.08
CA ASP A 251 -4.54 -47.90 9.07
C ASP A 251 -5.88 -47.41 9.66
N CYS A 252 -6.18 -46.14 9.47
CA CYS A 252 -7.43 -45.56 9.94
C CYS A 252 -8.60 -46.01 9.05
N ASP A 253 -9.75 -46.30 9.67
CA ASP A 253 -10.99 -46.60 8.93
C ASP A 253 -11.56 -45.28 8.34
N LEU A 254 -11.28 -45.02 7.06
CA LEU A 254 -11.67 -43.82 6.35
C LEU A 254 -12.71 -44.14 5.27
N SER A 255 -13.68 -43.23 5.11
CA SER A 255 -14.69 -43.36 4.04
C SER A 255 -14.32 -42.39 2.89
N TYR A 256 -13.71 -42.94 1.85
CA TYR A 256 -13.40 -42.24 0.59
C TYR A 256 -13.23 -43.22 -0.57
N ASP A 257 -13.31 -42.70 -1.83
CA ASP A 257 -12.95 -43.43 -3.03
C ASP A 257 -11.94 -42.62 -3.84
N PHE A 258 -10.90 -43.23 -4.37
CA PHE A 258 -9.93 -42.58 -5.25
C PHE A 258 -10.58 -42.01 -6.51
N LYS A 259 -11.70 -42.57 -6.96
CA LYS A 259 -12.43 -42.05 -8.12
C LYS A 259 -12.96 -40.64 -7.88
N ASP A 260 -13.36 -40.35 -6.64
CA ASP A 260 -13.87 -39.03 -6.26
C ASP A 260 -12.75 -37.96 -6.18
N ALA A 261 -11.51 -38.42 -5.99
CA ALA A 261 -10.33 -37.58 -5.93
C ALA A 261 -9.72 -37.26 -7.32
N LYS A 262 -10.28 -37.83 -8.41
CA LYS A 262 -9.79 -37.55 -9.75
C LYS A 262 -10.03 -36.10 -10.12
N ILE A 263 -8.99 -35.43 -10.57
CA ILE A 263 -9.06 -34.03 -10.96
C ILE A 263 -9.92 -33.89 -12.20
N GLY A 264 -11.04 -33.15 -12.07
CA GLY A 264 -11.90 -32.67 -13.13
C GLY A 264 -11.59 -31.22 -13.50
N THR A 265 -12.63 -30.45 -13.82
CA THR A 265 -12.54 -29.00 -14.02
C THR A 265 -12.50 -28.32 -12.67
N LEU A 266 -11.30 -27.85 -12.27
CA LEU A 266 -11.12 -27.15 -10.97
C LEU A 266 -11.77 -25.77 -10.93
N PHE A 267 -11.94 -25.15 -12.08
CA PHE A 267 -12.44 -23.77 -12.21
C PHE A 267 -13.85 -23.81 -12.77
N THR A 268 -14.79 -24.24 -11.92
CA THR A 268 -16.22 -24.32 -12.22
C THR A 268 -16.90 -22.95 -12.18
N LYS A 269 -18.11 -22.84 -12.71
CA LYS A 269 -18.93 -21.63 -12.64
C LYS A 269 -19.23 -21.21 -11.20
N GLU A 270 -19.52 -22.16 -10.33
CA GLU A 270 -19.75 -21.94 -8.90
C GLU A 270 -18.47 -21.42 -8.20
N ALA A 271 -17.31 -21.97 -8.57
CA ALA A 271 -16.02 -21.47 -8.08
C ALA A 271 -15.78 -20.01 -8.57
N TYR A 272 -16.13 -19.69 -9.82
CA TYR A 272 -16.01 -18.33 -10.34
C TYR A 272 -16.83 -17.32 -9.52
N GLN A 273 -18.09 -17.63 -9.23
CA GLN A 273 -18.97 -16.78 -8.43
C GLN A 273 -18.40 -16.54 -7.02
N LEU A 274 -17.97 -17.64 -6.34
CA LEU A 274 -17.37 -17.52 -5.01
C LEU A 274 -16.04 -16.75 -5.04
N PHE A 275 -15.20 -16.91 -6.07
CA PHE A 275 -13.96 -16.14 -6.22
C PHE A 275 -14.23 -14.66 -6.45
N LYS A 276 -15.34 -14.31 -7.15
CA LYS A 276 -15.80 -12.91 -7.25
C LYS A 276 -16.19 -12.35 -5.89
N GLU A 277 -17.02 -13.07 -5.12
CA GLU A 277 -17.43 -12.64 -3.77
C GLU A 277 -16.22 -12.45 -2.83
N LEU A 278 -15.20 -13.30 -2.96
CA LEU A 278 -13.97 -13.23 -2.19
C LEU A 278 -12.91 -12.30 -2.76
N GLU A 279 -13.16 -11.68 -3.90
CA GLU A 279 -12.27 -10.78 -4.63
C GLU A 279 -10.89 -11.38 -4.98
N LEU A 280 -10.85 -12.67 -5.32
CA LEU A 280 -9.63 -13.39 -5.67
C LEU A 280 -9.17 -13.10 -7.12
N LYS A 281 -9.10 -11.83 -7.51
CA LYS A 281 -8.86 -11.34 -8.87
C LYS A 281 -7.68 -12.00 -9.60
N SER A 282 -6.57 -12.25 -8.89
CA SER A 282 -5.36 -12.86 -9.48
C SER A 282 -5.57 -14.27 -9.99
N LEU A 283 -6.68 -14.92 -9.61
CA LEU A 283 -7.03 -16.29 -10.00
C LEU A 283 -8.04 -16.34 -11.15
N PHE A 284 -8.66 -15.22 -11.55
CA PHE A 284 -9.64 -15.19 -12.66
C PHE A 284 -9.04 -15.64 -14.00
N LYS A 285 -7.73 -15.50 -14.16
CA LYS A 285 -7.00 -15.95 -15.36
C LYS A 285 -7.04 -17.47 -15.60
N TYR A 286 -7.47 -18.25 -14.62
CA TYR A 286 -7.55 -19.71 -14.73
C TYR A 286 -8.94 -20.19 -15.20
N PHE A 287 -9.95 -19.31 -15.21
CA PHE A 287 -11.29 -19.63 -15.70
C PHE A 287 -11.37 -19.41 -17.21
N ASP A 288 -12.05 -20.32 -17.90
CA ASP A 288 -12.37 -20.17 -19.32
C ASP A 288 -13.45 -19.09 -19.52
N GLU A 289 -13.53 -18.50 -20.70
CA GLU A 289 -14.51 -17.43 -21.00
C GLU A 289 -15.97 -17.91 -20.83
N GLU A 290 -16.25 -19.20 -21.07
CA GLU A 290 -17.58 -19.80 -20.90
C GLU A 290 -18.02 -19.90 -19.44
N GLU A 291 -17.06 -19.94 -18.51
CA GLU A 291 -17.31 -20.00 -17.06
C GLU A 291 -17.46 -18.60 -16.42
N LYS A 292 -17.03 -17.57 -17.15
CA LYS A 292 -17.15 -16.17 -16.73
C LYS A 292 -18.51 -15.64 -17.14
N GLU A 293 -19.52 -15.79 -16.28
CA GLU A 293 -20.78 -15.01 -16.43
C GLU A 293 -20.46 -13.55 -16.11
N GLU A 294 -20.30 -12.71 -17.13
CA GLU A 294 -20.33 -11.28 -16.99
C GLU A 294 -21.79 -10.83 -17.10
N GLU A 295 -22.28 -10.09 -16.10
CA GLU A 295 -23.53 -9.34 -16.22
C GLU A 295 -23.28 -8.23 -17.23
N THR A 296 -23.72 -8.43 -18.48
CA THR A 296 -23.65 -7.40 -19.52
C THR A 296 -24.78 -6.41 -19.31
N LEU A 297 -24.45 -5.11 -19.38
CA LEU A 297 -25.46 -4.06 -19.38
C LEU A 297 -26.19 -4.03 -20.72
N GLU A 298 -27.48 -3.78 -20.69
CA GLU A 298 -28.21 -3.38 -21.90
C GLU A 298 -27.80 -1.96 -22.28
N VAL A 299 -27.01 -1.81 -23.34
CA VAL A 299 -26.49 -0.54 -23.82
C VAL A 299 -26.98 -0.27 -25.23
N VAL A 300 -27.59 0.87 -25.42
CA VAL A 300 -27.95 1.37 -26.74
C VAL A 300 -26.84 2.29 -27.24
N THR A 301 -26.40 2.10 -28.47
CA THR A 301 -25.45 3.01 -29.15
C THR A 301 -26.14 3.75 -30.24
N THR A 302 -25.98 5.07 -30.34
CA THR A 302 -26.57 5.88 -31.40
C THR A 302 -25.65 7.05 -31.81
N SER A 303 -25.68 7.38 -33.10
CA SER A 303 -25.13 8.61 -33.68
C SER A 303 -26.18 9.38 -34.47
N ASP A 304 -27.46 8.96 -34.38
CA ASP A 304 -28.59 9.67 -34.99
C ASP A 304 -28.96 10.91 -34.19
N LEU A 305 -29.03 12.06 -34.86
CA LEU A 305 -29.30 13.35 -34.20
C LEU A 305 -30.67 13.36 -33.49
N GLY A 306 -31.69 12.77 -34.12
CA GLY A 306 -33.05 12.75 -33.55
C GLY A 306 -33.15 11.87 -32.32
N GLU A 307 -32.45 10.73 -32.30
CA GLU A 307 -32.35 9.86 -31.12
C GLU A 307 -31.60 10.53 -29.99
N VAL A 308 -30.48 11.20 -30.29
CA VAL A 308 -29.69 11.95 -29.29
C VAL A 308 -30.53 13.10 -28.71
N GLU A 309 -31.29 13.87 -29.51
CA GLU A 309 -32.21 14.91 -29.02
C GLU A 309 -33.28 14.34 -28.06
N ASN A 310 -33.87 13.20 -28.43
CA ASN A 310 -34.85 12.52 -27.58
C ASN A 310 -34.20 12.04 -26.24
N LEU A 311 -32.98 11.53 -26.30
CA LEU A 311 -32.17 11.13 -25.14
C LEU A 311 -32.01 12.30 -24.16
N PHE A 312 -31.50 13.45 -24.65
CA PHE A 312 -31.29 14.62 -23.78
C PHE A 312 -32.65 15.14 -23.23
N SER A 313 -33.71 15.07 -24.00
CA SER A 313 -35.06 15.44 -23.54
C SER A 313 -35.58 14.52 -22.43
N SER A 314 -35.28 13.23 -22.48
CA SER A 314 -35.62 12.24 -21.42
C SER A 314 -34.81 12.48 -20.14
N ILE A 315 -33.54 12.72 -20.30
CA ILE A 315 -32.61 13.02 -19.14
C ILE A 315 -33.04 14.31 -18.43
N LYS A 316 -33.37 15.35 -19.20
CA LYS A 316 -33.92 16.62 -18.67
C LYS A 316 -35.16 16.38 -17.80
N LYS A 317 -36.08 15.50 -18.22
CA LYS A 317 -37.28 15.15 -17.43
C LYS A 317 -36.92 14.33 -16.18
N SER A 318 -35.87 13.51 -16.26
CA SER A 318 -35.36 12.74 -15.09
C SER A 318 -34.74 13.64 -14.01
N GLY A 319 -34.15 14.77 -14.39
CA GLY A 319 -33.48 15.72 -13.50
C GLY A 319 -32.12 15.27 -12.98
N GLN A 320 -31.67 14.05 -13.31
CA GLN A 320 -30.38 13.51 -12.87
C GLN A 320 -29.85 12.51 -13.90
N ALA A 321 -28.54 12.51 -14.17
CA ALA A 321 -27.88 11.52 -15.03
C ALA A 321 -26.42 11.29 -14.66
N GLY A 322 -25.95 10.05 -14.85
CA GLY A 322 -24.53 9.70 -14.91
C GLY A 322 -23.96 10.12 -16.26
N LEU A 323 -22.76 10.69 -16.27
CA LEU A 323 -22.07 11.12 -17.49
C LEU A 323 -20.62 10.59 -17.50
N GLY A 324 -20.26 9.96 -18.62
CA GLY A 324 -18.89 9.55 -18.92
C GLY A 324 -18.45 10.05 -20.29
N VAL A 325 -17.21 10.50 -20.43
CA VAL A 325 -16.64 10.93 -21.72
C VAL A 325 -15.79 9.80 -22.29
N ILE A 326 -16.02 9.45 -23.56
CA ILE A 326 -15.27 8.39 -24.27
C ILE A 326 -14.12 9.05 -25.01
N GLY A 327 -13.09 9.42 -24.30
CA GLY A 327 -11.90 10.09 -24.82
C GLY A 327 -11.63 11.46 -24.18
N VAL A 328 -10.89 12.29 -24.89
CA VAL A 328 -10.49 13.64 -24.46
C VAL A 328 -10.92 14.68 -25.48
N SER A 329 -10.94 15.97 -25.11
CA SER A 329 -11.28 17.06 -26.03
C SER A 329 -10.37 17.04 -27.28
N GLY A 330 -10.97 17.12 -28.46
CA GLY A 330 -10.29 17.03 -29.75
C GLY A 330 -10.08 15.58 -30.25
N ASN A 331 -10.28 14.57 -29.41
CA ASN A 331 -10.22 13.14 -29.79
C ASN A 331 -11.31 12.33 -29.04
N CYS A 332 -12.50 12.87 -28.97
CA CYS A 332 -13.64 12.21 -28.33
C CYS A 332 -14.36 11.27 -29.32
N LYS A 333 -14.78 10.10 -28.86
CA LYS A 333 -15.60 9.15 -29.62
C LYS A 333 -17.09 9.33 -29.36
N GLY A 334 -17.44 9.93 -28.22
CA GLY A 334 -18.82 10.16 -27.79
C GLY A 334 -18.90 10.32 -26.29
N ILE A 335 -20.09 10.28 -25.77
CA ILE A 335 -20.38 10.28 -24.33
C ILE A 335 -21.26 9.12 -23.93
N SER A 336 -21.10 8.64 -22.74
CA SER A 336 -21.97 7.66 -22.07
C SER A 336 -22.91 8.40 -21.12
N LEU A 337 -24.17 8.06 -21.16
CA LEU A 337 -25.23 8.66 -20.34
C LEU A 337 -26.08 7.57 -19.71
N THR A 338 -26.24 7.63 -18.38
CA THR A 338 -27.09 6.71 -17.62
C THR A 338 -28.11 7.49 -16.81
N TRP A 339 -29.39 7.13 -16.95
CA TRP A 339 -30.46 7.69 -16.13
C TRP A 339 -31.47 6.58 -15.79
N LYS A 340 -32.57 6.94 -15.16
CA LYS A 340 -33.55 5.97 -14.64
C LYS A 340 -34.04 4.94 -15.67
N GLU A 341 -34.07 5.28 -16.98
CA GLU A 341 -34.63 4.44 -18.05
C GLU A 341 -33.55 3.55 -18.71
N GLY A 342 -32.25 3.78 -18.49
CA GLY A 342 -31.22 2.95 -19.09
C GLY A 342 -29.87 3.64 -19.31
N THR A 343 -29.01 2.99 -20.07
CA THR A 343 -27.67 3.49 -20.46
C THR A 343 -27.57 3.59 -21.98
N VAL A 344 -27.12 4.75 -22.47
CA VAL A 344 -26.94 5.02 -23.90
C VAL A 344 -25.58 5.64 -24.16
N LEU A 345 -24.91 5.21 -25.22
CA LEU A 345 -23.73 5.86 -25.78
C LEU A 345 -24.14 6.76 -26.94
N ALA A 346 -24.04 8.08 -26.77
CA ALA A 346 -24.18 9.06 -27.84
C ALA A 346 -22.84 9.26 -28.55
N LEU A 347 -22.67 8.64 -29.70
CA LEU A 347 -21.42 8.59 -30.45
C LEU A 347 -21.32 9.75 -31.46
N ILE A 348 -20.08 10.19 -31.64
CA ILE A 348 -19.78 11.19 -32.69
C ILE A 348 -19.97 10.54 -34.05
N GLY A 349 -20.78 11.18 -34.90
CA GLY A 349 -21.09 10.74 -36.26
C GLY A 349 -22.15 11.59 -36.91
N GLY A 350 -22.11 11.78 -38.25
CA GLY A 350 -23.07 12.59 -38.97
C GLY A 350 -23.15 14.03 -38.45
N PHE A 351 -24.30 14.41 -37.90
CA PHE A 351 -24.53 15.74 -37.30
C PHE A 351 -24.22 15.77 -35.78
N VAL A 352 -23.97 14.64 -35.13
CA VAL A 352 -23.59 14.59 -33.73
C VAL A 352 -22.08 14.85 -33.65
N THR A 353 -21.70 16.10 -33.39
CA THR A 353 -20.31 16.54 -33.25
C THR A 353 -19.90 16.63 -31.78
N GLU A 354 -18.60 16.74 -31.51
CA GLU A 354 -18.09 16.98 -30.16
C GLU A 354 -18.64 18.29 -29.56
N ASP A 355 -18.62 19.37 -30.33
CA ASP A 355 -19.16 20.66 -29.90
C ASP A 355 -20.68 20.61 -29.62
N TYR A 356 -21.43 19.88 -30.43
CA TYR A 356 -22.86 19.65 -30.19
C TYR A 356 -23.08 18.92 -28.84
N LEU A 357 -22.31 17.87 -28.55
CA LEU A 357 -22.41 17.15 -27.27
C LEU A 357 -22.04 18.04 -26.08
N LYS A 358 -20.98 18.87 -26.23
CA LYS A 358 -20.57 19.86 -25.21
C LYS A 358 -21.70 20.88 -24.94
N GLU A 359 -22.33 21.39 -25.97
CA GLU A 359 -23.47 22.31 -25.84
C GLU A 359 -24.65 21.66 -25.13
N LYS A 360 -24.98 20.41 -25.47
CA LYS A 360 -26.07 19.65 -24.83
C LYS A 360 -25.80 19.36 -23.35
N ILE A 361 -24.56 19.05 -22.96
CA ILE A 361 -24.19 18.89 -21.54
C ILE A 361 -24.44 20.19 -20.77
N VAL A 362 -24.02 21.34 -21.33
CA VAL A 362 -24.27 22.65 -20.70
C VAL A 362 -25.78 22.98 -20.67
N GLU A 363 -26.55 22.60 -21.69
CA GLU A 363 -27.99 22.77 -21.70
C GLU A 363 -28.68 22.01 -20.57
N LEU A 364 -28.29 20.74 -20.31
CA LEU A 364 -28.82 19.97 -19.18
C LEU A 364 -28.60 20.68 -17.84
N LEU A 365 -27.39 21.20 -17.62
CA LEU A 365 -27.05 21.91 -16.38
C LEU A 365 -27.83 23.22 -16.24
N LYS A 366 -27.99 24.00 -17.31
CA LYS A 366 -28.83 25.22 -17.33
C LYS A 366 -30.27 24.93 -16.92
N GLU A 367 -30.77 23.79 -17.26
CA GLU A 367 -32.13 23.35 -16.95
C GLU A 367 -32.28 22.69 -15.58
N GLY A 368 -31.19 22.66 -14.78
CA GLY A 368 -31.19 22.16 -13.41
C GLY A 368 -30.95 20.66 -13.27
N THR A 369 -30.50 19.97 -14.33
CA THR A 369 -30.15 18.55 -14.23
C THR A 369 -28.87 18.37 -13.42
N GLU A 370 -28.88 17.46 -12.44
CA GLU A 370 -27.68 17.05 -11.69
C GLU A 370 -26.90 16.01 -12.51
N LEU A 371 -25.61 16.27 -12.70
CA LEU A 371 -24.71 15.33 -13.37
C LEU A 371 -23.80 14.62 -12.37
N ILE A 372 -23.76 13.29 -12.48
CA ILE A 372 -22.93 12.43 -11.65
C ILE A 372 -21.80 11.87 -12.50
N VAL A 373 -20.59 12.13 -12.10
CA VAL A 373 -19.38 11.78 -12.85
C VAL A 373 -18.40 11.00 -11.98
N LEU A 374 -17.54 10.25 -12.64
CA LEU A 374 -16.43 9.56 -11.98
C LEU A 374 -15.27 10.52 -11.65
N ASP A 375 -15.06 11.53 -12.51
CA ASP A 375 -14.00 12.52 -12.40
C ASP A 375 -14.43 13.87 -12.98
N TYR A 376 -14.72 14.84 -12.10
CA TYR A 376 -15.17 16.17 -12.48
C TYR A 376 -14.07 16.98 -13.19
N LYS A 377 -12.80 16.79 -12.82
CA LYS A 377 -11.69 17.48 -13.47
C LYS A 377 -11.54 17.04 -14.95
N ALA A 378 -11.69 15.75 -15.22
CA ALA A 378 -11.71 15.26 -16.59
C ALA A 378 -12.89 15.86 -17.39
N LEU A 379 -14.06 16.03 -16.78
CA LEU A 379 -15.18 16.71 -17.41
C LEU A 379 -14.87 18.19 -17.71
N LEU A 380 -14.19 18.90 -16.82
CA LEU A 380 -13.75 20.30 -17.05
C LEU A 380 -12.80 20.40 -18.24
N HIS A 381 -11.85 19.48 -18.38
CA HIS A 381 -10.96 19.42 -19.55
C HIS A 381 -11.72 19.14 -20.86
N PHE A 382 -12.86 18.48 -20.78
CA PHE A 382 -13.74 18.26 -21.95
C PHE A 382 -14.66 19.45 -22.22
N VAL A 383 -15.35 19.98 -21.20
CA VAL A 383 -16.32 21.09 -21.32
C VAL A 383 -16.09 22.10 -20.20
N GLU A 384 -15.24 23.09 -20.42
CA GLU A 384 -14.91 24.11 -19.41
C GLU A 384 -16.14 24.84 -18.84
N LYS A 385 -17.16 25.13 -19.67
CA LYS A 385 -18.39 25.86 -19.27
C LYS A 385 -19.19 25.17 -18.16
N VAL A 386 -19.00 23.88 -17.90
CA VAL A 386 -19.70 23.19 -16.79
C VAL A 386 -19.31 23.73 -15.42
N ARG A 387 -18.18 24.45 -15.33
CA ARG A 387 -17.73 25.14 -14.12
C ARG A 387 -18.77 26.12 -13.56
N GLU A 388 -19.51 26.79 -14.42
CA GLU A 388 -20.57 27.72 -14.00
C GLU A 388 -21.70 27.03 -13.22
N TYR A 389 -21.77 25.70 -13.30
CA TYR A 389 -22.79 24.83 -12.70
C TYR A 389 -22.21 23.81 -11.70
N GLU A 390 -21.07 24.11 -11.09
CA GLU A 390 -20.35 23.21 -10.17
C GLU A 390 -21.25 22.58 -9.10
N SER A 391 -22.21 23.34 -8.56
CA SER A 391 -23.13 22.87 -7.53
C SER A 391 -24.02 21.70 -7.99
N GLN A 392 -24.19 21.51 -9.30
CA GLN A 392 -24.99 20.45 -9.90
C GLN A 392 -24.15 19.25 -10.35
N ILE A 393 -22.83 19.24 -10.06
CA ILE A 393 -21.94 18.17 -10.47
C ILE A 393 -21.46 17.40 -9.23
N GLN A 394 -21.61 16.09 -9.25
CA GLN A 394 -21.18 15.17 -8.20
C GLN A 394 -20.01 14.31 -8.70
N ASP A 395 -18.87 14.38 -8.01
CA ASP A 395 -17.67 13.58 -8.30
C ASP A 395 -17.62 12.38 -7.37
N VAL A 396 -18.00 11.21 -7.86
CA VAL A 396 -18.03 9.97 -7.07
C VAL A 396 -16.64 9.46 -6.74
N GLY A 397 -15.64 9.72 -7.59
CA GLY A 397 -14.26 9.34 -7.32
C GLY A 397 -13.66 10.09 -6.12
N ILE A 398 -13.95 11.40 -5.96
CA ILE A 398 -13.52 12.17 -4.78
C ILE A 398 -14.31 11.73 -3.54
N GLN A 399 -15.61 11.49 -3.66
CA GLN A 399 -16.42 11.01 -2.54
C GLN A 399 -15.91 9.65 -2.02
N ALA A 400 -15.59 8.72 -2.92
CA ALA A 400 -15.02 7.42 -2.57
C ALA A 400 -13.62 7.55 -1.92
N TYR A 401 -12.79 8.46 -2.44
CA TYR A 401 -11.50 8.78 -1.83
C TYR A 401 -11.65 9.29 -0.39
N LEU A 402 -12.60 10.16 -0.11
CA LEU A 402 -12.83 10.64 1.26
C LEU A 402 -13.23 9.52 2.21
N LEU A 403 -14.02 8.55 1.74
CA LEU A 403 -14.43 7.40 2.54
C LEU A 403 -13.29 6.40 2.81
N ASN A 404 -12.38 6.22 1.86
CA ASN A 404 -11.22 5.34 2.02
C ASN A 404 -9.98 5.87 1.29
N PRO A 405 -9.21 6.79 1.90
CA PRO A 405 -8.04 7.42 1.29
C PRO A 405 -6.80 6.50 1.18
N LEU A 406 -6.90 5.22 1.56
CA LEU A 406 -5.80 4.26 1.49
C LEU A 406 -5.79 3.44 0.20
N GLN A 407 -6.80 3.57 -0.64
CA GLN A 407 -6.83 2.89 -1.94
C GLN A 407 -5.84 3.52 -2.92
N SER A 408 -5.37 2.70 -3.84
CA SER A 408 -4.42 3.12 -4.88
C SER A 408 -5.10 3.77 -6.10
N ALA A 409 -6.39 3.51 -6.32
CA ALA A 409 -7.18 4.02 -7.42
C ALA A 409 -8.68 4.10 -7.06
N TYR A 410 -9.42 4.90 -7.81
CA TYR A 410 -10.86 5.13 -7.67
C TYR A 410 -11.50 5.14 -9.07
N ASP A 411 -11.15 4.15 -9.89
CA ASP A 411 -11.77 3.95 -11.19
C ASP A 411 -13.13 3.26 -11.06
N TYR A 412 -13.88 3.15 -12.17
CA TYR A 412 -15.23 2.58 -12.14
C TYR A 412 -15.25 1.16 -11.56
N GLU A 413 -14.24 0.31 -11.85
CA GLU A 413 -14.16 -1.04 -11.31
C GLU A 413 -13.96 -1.09 -9.79
N ASP A 414 -13.23 -0.12 -9.23
CA ASP A 414 -13.04 -0.03 -7.78
C ASP A 414 -14.34 0.40 -7.08
N ILE A 415 -15.02 1.40 -7.64
CA ILE A 415 -16.30 1.91 -7.12
C ILE A 415 -17.41 0.88 -7.26
N ALA A 416 -17.47 0.16 -8.39
CA ALA A 416 -18.45 -0.92 -8.60
C ALA A 416 -18.26 -2.04 -7.58
N ARG A 417 -17.01 -2.47 -7.34
CA ARG A 417 -16.68 -3.48 -6.32
C ARG A 417 -17.09 -3.03 -4.92
N ASP A 418 -16.68 -1.83 -4.50
CA ASP A 418 -16.78 -1.40 -3.10
C ASP A 418 -18.21 -0.98 -2.72
N TYR A 419 -18.99 -0.50 -3.68
CA TYR A 419 -20.32 0.07 -3.39
C TYR A 419 -21.47 -0.67 -4.09
N LEU A 420 -21.26 -1.25 -5.29
CA LEU A 420 -22.30 -1.98 -6.02
C LEU A 420 -22.17 -3.50 -5.89
N ARG A 421 -21.07 -3.99 -5.30
CA ARG A 421 -20.73 -5.43 -5.22
C ARG A 421 -20.64 -6.10 -6.59
N GLN A 422 -20.25 -5.34 -7.60
CA GLN A 422 -20.06 -5.81 -8.96
C GLN A 422 -18.58 -5.87 -9.29
N MET A 423 -18.13 -7.01 -9.81
CA MET A 423 -16.77 -7.20 -10.29
C MET A 423 -16.76 -6.98 -11.80
N LEU A 424 -16.38 -5.77 -12.19
CA LEU A 424 -16.28 -5.38 -13.59
C LEU A 424 -14.85 -5.53 -14.10
N PRO A 425 -14.66 -5.82 -15.41
CA PRO A 425 -13.35 -5.80 -16.03
C PRO A 425 -12.71 -4.43 -15.86
N SER A 426 -11.44 -4.41 -15.45
CA SER A 426 -10.76 -3.14 -15.25
C SER A 426 -10.45 -2.45 -16.58
N ARG A 427 -10.37 -1.12 -16.55
CA ARG A 427 -9.92 -0.34 -17.70
C ARG A 427 -8.57 -0.84 -18.24
N LYS A 428 -7.66 -1.24 -17.35
CA LYS A 428 -6.35 -1.78 -17.71
C LYS A 428 -6.43 -3.13 -18.41
N GLU A 429 -7.37 -4.00 -18.06
CA GLU A 429 -7.59 -5.29 -18.72
C GLU A 429 -8.10 -5.11 -20.16
N ILE A 430 -8.94 -4.11 -20.39
CA ILE A 430 -9.51 -3.83 -21.73
C ILE A 430 -8.55 -2.99 -22.57
N CYS A 431 -8.05 -1.88 -22.06
CA CYS A 431 -7.23 -0.92 -22.81
C CYS A 431 -5.71 -1.23 -22.76
N GLY A 432 -5.25 -2.04 -21.79
CA GLY A 432 -3.82 -2.22 -21.55
C GLY A 432 -3.14 -0.92 -21.09
N LYS A 433 -2.28 -0.37 -21.93
CA LYS A 433 -1.61 0.93 -21.71
C LYS A 433 -2.13 2.05 -22.61
N LYS A 434 -3.11 1.76 -23.45
CA LYS A 434 -3.65 2.73 -24.42
C LYS A 434 -4.76 3.57 -23.77
N ALA A 435 -5.00 4.73 -24.35
CA ALA A 435 -6.15 5.55 -24.00
C ALA A 435 -7.47 4.93 -24.51
N ILE A 436 -8.59 5.28 -23.89
CA ILE A 436 -9.90 4.70 -24.25
C ILE A 436 -10.28 5.02 -25.72
N GLU A 437 -9.99 6.21 -26.17
CA GLU A 437 -10.27 6.66 -27.54
C GLU A 437 -9.43 5.94 -28.62
N GLU A 438 -8.32 5.31 -28.21
CA GLU A 438 -7.50 4.50 -29.12
C GLU A 438 -8.00 3.05 -29.25
N VAL A 439 -8.80 2.58 -28.29
CA VAL A 439 -9.25 1.20 -28.19
C VAL A 439 -10.75 1.07 -28.49
N PHE A 440 -11.52 2.13 -28.25
CA PHE A 440 -12.97 2.10 -28.38
C PHE A 440 -13.44 1.84 -29.83
N GLU A 441 -14.22 0.77 -30.01
CA GLU A 441 -14.90 0.40 -31.24
C GLU A 441 -16.37 0.13 -30.91
N ALA A 442 -17.29 0.81 -31.65
CA ALA A 442 -18.74 0.77 -31.38
C ALA A 442 -19.37 -0.62 -31.65
N GLU A 443 -18.70 -1.47 -32.42
CA GLU A 443 -19.15 -2.83 -32.75
C GLU A 443 -18.55 -3.89 -31.81
N GLU A 444 -17.58 -3.53 -30.95
CA GLU A 444 -16.93 -4.43 -30.02
C GLU A 444 -17.58 -4.33 -28.63
N GLU A 445 -18.27 -5.39 -28.22
CA GLU A 445 -19.06 -5.42 -26.98
C GLU A 445 -18.25 -5.02 -25.74
N LYS A 446 -17.00 -5.49 -25.61
CA LYS A 446 -16.15 -5.19 -24.44
C LYS A 446 -15.85 -3.68 -24.32
N THR A 447 -15.61 -2.99 -25.43
CA THR A 447 -15.32 -1.54 -25.40
C THR A 447 -16.59 -0.71 -25.21
N VAL A 448 -17.74 -1.18 -25.72
CA VAL A 448 -19.06 -0.60 -25.47
C VAL A 448 -19.43 -0.72 -23.99
N GLN A 449 -19.28 -1.89 -23.40
CA GLN A 449 -19.53 -2.12 -21.97
C GLN A 449 -18.64 -1.22 -21.11
N MET A 450 -17.34 -1.17 -21.39
CA MET A 450 -16.41 -0.30 -20.66
C MET A 450 -16.83 1.18 -20.74
N ALA A 451 -17.22 1.66 -21.91
CA ALA A 451 -17.69 3.03 -22.10
C ALA A 451 -18.99 3.29 -21.29
N ALA A 452 -19.89 2.32 -21.27
CA ALA A 452 -21.12 2.38 -20.47
C ALA A 452 -20.83 2.47 -18.96
N TYR A 453 -19.85 1.74 -18.46
CA TYR A 453 -19.47 1.77 -17.04
C TYR A 453 -19.03 3.16 -16.56
N LEU A 454 -18.51 4.02 -17.44
CA LEU A 454 -18.12 5.39 -17.08
C LEU A 454 -19.30 6.26 -16.60
N SER A 455 -20.52 5.96 -17.01
CA SER A 455 -21.72 6.67 -16.54
C SER A 455 -22.59 5.80 -15.60
N TYR A 456 -22.67 4.50 -15.88
CA TYR A 456 -23.48 3.55 -15.11
C TYR A 456 -23.01 3.44 -13.66
N VAL A 457 -21.73 3.22 -13.47
CA VAL A 457 -21.18 3.00 -12.12
C VAL A 457 -21.32 4.25 -11.25
N PRO A 458 -20.87 5.45 -11.64
CA PRO A 458 -21.06 6.62 -10.79
C PRO A 458 -22.53 6.91 -10.51
N PHE A 459 -23.43 6.74 -11.48
CA PHE A 459 -24.87 6.97 -11.30
C PHE A 459 -25.47 6.08 -10.22
N HIS A 460 -25.21 4.78 -10.28
CA HIS A 460 -25.76 3.81 -9.33
C HIS A 460 -25.04 3.81 -7.97
N ALA A 461 -23.75 4.13 -7.94
CA ALA A 461 -22.97 4.20 -6.70
C ALA A 461 -23.21 5.48 -5.90
N TYR A 462 -23.52 6.60 -6.57
CA TYR A 462 -23.67 7.92 -5.93
C TYR A 462 -24.58 7.92 -4.70
N PRO A 463 -25.82 7.38 -4.73
CA PRO A 463 -26.68 7.39 -3.55
C PRO A 463 -26.05 6.67 -2.36
N LEU A 464 -25.36 5.56 -2.61
CA LEU A 464 -24.72 4.75 -1.57
C LEU A 464 -23.45 5.42 -1.00
N VAL A 465 -22.64 6.00 -1.88
CA VAL A 465 -21.41 6.71 -1.51
C VAL A 465 -21.73 7.98 -0.73
N PHE A 466 -22.70 8.75 -1.21
CA PHE A 466 -23.07 10.03 -0.60
C PHE A 466 -23.75 9.84 0.75
N GLU A 467 -24.57 8.79 0.93
CA GLU A 467 -25.15 8.46 2.24
C GLU A 467 -24.06 8.07 3.26
N LYS A 468 -23.09 7.23 2.87
CA LYS A 468 -21.94 6.92 3.73
C LYS A 468 -21.13 8.17 4.08
N LEU A 469 -21.00 9.11 3.13
CA LEU A 469 -20.29 10.36 3.39
C LEU A 469 -21.00 11.21 4.45
N LYS A 470 -22.35 11.24 4.44
CA LYS A 470 -23.16 11.89 5.48
C LYS A 470 -23.05 11.18 6.83
N GLU A 471 -23.16 9.85 6.85
CA GLU A 471 -22.99 9.04 8.06
C GLU A 471 -21.65 9.31 8.76
N GLN A 472 -20.58 9.56 7.99
CA GLN A 472 -19.25 9.88 8.49
C GLN A 472 -19.00 11.37 8.73
N GLU A 473 -20.02 12.23 8.54
CA GLU A 473 -19.96 13.69 8.74
C GLU A 473 -18.95 14.40 7.82
N MET A 474 -18.75 13.89 6.58
CA MET A 474 -17.83 14.46 5.60
C MET A 474 -18.52 15.17 4.43
N GLU A 475 -19.85 15.33 4.44
CA GLU A 475 -20.61 16.03 3.40
C GLU A 475 -20.12 17.47 3.23
N GLU A 476 -19.98 18.22 4.33
CA GLU A 476 -19.51 19.61 4.30
C GLU A 476 -18.07 19.71 3.76
N LEU A 477 -17.19 18.81 4.17
CA LEU A 477 -15.82 18.73 3.65
C LEU A 477 -15.81 18.55 2.11
N TYR A 478 -16.66 17.65 1.59
CA TYR A 478 -16.77 17.43 0.17
C TYR A 478 -17.31 18.68 -0.55
N LEU A 479 -18.44 19.21 -0.09
CA LEU A 479 -19.13 20.30 -0.78
C LEU A 479 -18.39 21.64 -0.73
N THR A 480 -17.67 21.93 0.37
CA THR A 480 -17.06 23.24 0.61
C THR A 480 -15.55 23.29 0.38
N ILE A 481 -14.87 22.15 0.41
CA ILE A 481 -13.41 22.10 0.26
C ILE A 481 -13.02 21.27 -0.99
N GLU A 482 -13.39 19.99 -1.04
CA GLU A 482 -12.85 19.11 -2.07
C GLU A 482 -13.42 19.39 -3.46
N ARG A 483 -14.73 19.53 -3.59
CA ARG A 483 -15.37 19.79 -4.90
C ARG A 483 -14.91 21.14 -5.49
N PRO A 484 -14.90 22.26 -4.75
CA PRO A 484 -14.42 23.54 -5.31
C PRO A 484 -12.93 23.53 -5.66
N THR A 485 -12.12 22.72 -4.95
CA THR A 485 -10.68 22.56 -5.27
C THR A 485 -10.49 22.01 -6.69
N VAL A 486 -11.40 21.17 -7.21
CA VAL A 486 -11.29 20.58 -8.56
C VAL A 486 -11.17 21.66 -9.63
N ALA A 487 -12.06 22.65 -9.60
CA ALA A 487 -12.06 23.77 -10.56
C ALA A 487 -10.81 24.63 -10.45
N THR A 488 -10.31 24.85 -9.23
CA THR A 488 -9.05 25.58 -9.01
C THR A 488 -7.85 24.81 -9.59
N LEU A 489 -7.78 23.51 -9.39
CA LEU A 489 -6.70 22.67 -9.97
C LEU A 489 -6.77 22.60 -11.48
N TYR A 490 -7.98 22.50 -12.06
CA TYR A 490 -8.16 22.57 -13.51
C TYR A 490 -7.58 23.87 -14.09
N GLU A 491 -7.81 25.02 -13.47
CA GLU A 491 -7.25 26.29 -13.93
C GLU A 491 -5.72 26.32 -13.82
N MET A 492 -5.16 25.85 -12.72
CA MET A 492 -3.71 25.75 -12.54
C MET A 492 -3.07 24.89 -13.64
N GLU A 493 -3.69 23.74 -13.95
CA GLU A 493 -3.25 22.87 -15.04
C GLU A 493 -3.34 23.55 -16.41
N LYS A 494 -4.44 24.26 -16.66
CA LYS A 494 -4.68 24.98 -17.91
C LYS A 494 -3.69 26.11 -18.13
N TYR A 495 -3.39 26.90 -17.09
CA TYR A 495 -2.47 28.03 -17.21
C TYR A 495 -1.01 27.58 -17.32
N GLY A 496 -0.58 26.59 -16.57
CA GLY A 496 0.79 26.12 -16.54
C GLY A 496 1.78 27.17 -16.04
N ILE A 497 3.06 26.86 -16.13
CA ILE A 497 4.17 27.76 -15.75
C ILE A 497 5.19 27.84 -16.88
N THR A 498 5.61 29.04 -17.24
CA THR A 498 6.60 29.30 -18.30
C THR A 498 8.00 28.87 -17.87
N VAL A 499 8.70 28.17 -18.77
CA VAL A 499 10.08 27.69 -18.55
C VAL A 499 11.01 28.21 -19.65
N GLU A 500 12.06 28.88 -19.25
CA GLU A 500 13.13 29.27 -20.18
C GLU A 500 13.99 28.07 -20.58
N LYS A 501 13.72 27.53 -21.77
CA LYS A 501 14.34 26.30 -22.27
C LYS A 501 15.87 26.39 -22.37
N ASP A 502 16.39 27.55 -22.82
CA ASP A 502 17.83 27.77 -22.96
C ASP A 502 18.50 27.87 -21.59
N ALA A 503 17.89 28.55 -20.62
CA ALA A 503 18.38 28.63 -19.26
C ALA A 503 18.34 27.24 -18.55
N LEU A 504 17.33 26.42 -18.84
CA LEU A 504 17.24 25.05 -18.32
C LEU A 504 18.37 24.17 -18.87
N LYS A 505 18.67 24.31 -20.16
CA LYS A 505 19.79 23.61 -20.79
C LYS A 505 21.14 24.05 -20.22
N GLU A 506 21.36 25.37 -20.10
CA GLU A 506 22.60 25.95 -19.51
C GLU A 506 22.80 25.43 -18.08
N TYR A 507 21.72 25.39 -17.26
CA TYR A 507 21.77 24.83 -15.91
C TYR A 507 22.21 23.36 -15.93
N GLY A 508 21.67 22.55 -16.84
CA GLY A 508 22.08 21.14 -17.01
C GLY A 508 23.55 20.99 -17.42
N ASP A 509 24.01 21.83 -18.33
CA ASP A 509 25.38 21.80 -18.83
C ASP A 509 26.41 22.19 -17.76
N GLN A 510 26.07 23.12 -16.86
CA GLN A 510 26.91 23.50 -15.71
C GLN A 510 27.16 22.34 -14.72
N LEU A 511 26.28 21.36 -14.66
CA LEU A 511 26.44 20.19 -13.77
C LEU A 511 27.42 19.13 -14.33
N ILE A 512 27.61 19.07 -15.65
CA ILE A 512 28.37 18.01 -16.34
C ILE A 512 29.81 17.94 -15.84
N GLY A 513 30.53 19.04 -15.84
CA GLY A 513 31.95 19.05 -15.46
C GLY A 513 32.20 18.51 -14.03
N ARG A 514 31.32 18.86 -13.09
CA ARG A 514 31.46 18.35 -11.71
C ARG A 514 31.05 16.89 -11.59
N ILE A 515 30.06 16.44 -12.36
CA ILE A 515 29.66 15.02 -12.41
C ILE A 515 30.81 14.15 -12.96
N GLU A 516 31.45 14.58 -14.03
CA GLU A 516 32.59 13.86 -14.65
C GLU A 516 33.81 13.82 -13.71
N GLU A 517 34.12 14.92 -13.03
CA GLU A 517 35.20 14.98 -12.03
C GLU A 517 34.93 13.99 -10.87
N LEU A 518 33.73 13.97 -10.34
CA LEU A 518 33.34 13.06 -9.26
C LEU A 518 33.37 11.60 -9.71
N GLU A 519 32.94 11.32 -10.93
CA GLU A 519 32.96 9.97 -11.50
C GLU A 519 34.39 9.43 -11.57
N GLN A 520 35.33 10.21 -12.05
CA GLN A 520 36.75 9.86 -12.13
C GLN A 520 37.33 9.63 -10.74
N ASN A 521 37.10 10.55 -9.79
CA ASN A 521 37.57 10.43 -8.42
C ASN A 521 37.04 9.18 -7.72
N ILE A 522 35.76 8.84 -7.95
CA ILE A 522 35.13 7.63 -7.39
C ILE A 522 35.78 6.37 -8.00
N TYR A 523 35.99 6.33 -9.32
CA TYR A 523 36.62 5.17 -9.97
C TYR A 523 38.06 4.98 -9.53
N GLU A 524 38.82 6.05 -9.37
CA GLU A 524 40.20 6.00 -8.88
C GLU A 524 40.24 5.44 -7.43
N LYS A 525 39.36 5.91 -6.57
CA LYS A 525 39.30 5.43 -5.16
C LYS A 525 38.73 4.01 -5.04
N ALA A 526 37.86 3.59 -5.94
CA ALA A 526 37.32 2.24 -6.01
C ALA A 526 38.28 1.25 -6.70
N GLY A 527 39.26 1.74 -7.46
CA GLY A 527 40.19 0.92 -8.23
C GLY A 527 39.61 0.26 -9.48
N LYS A 528 38.36 0.57 -9.82
CA LYS A 528 37.66 0.05 -11.02
C LYS A 528 36.44 0.89 -11.38
N THR A 529 36.01 0.75 -12.64
CA THR A 529 34.79 1.38 -13.17
C THR A 529 33.55 0.52 -12.85
N PHE A 530 32.43 1.16 -12.53
CA PHE A 530 31.15 0.54 -12.25
C PHE A 530 30.01 1.56 -12.39
N ASN A 531 28.76 1.12 -12.44
CA ASN A 531 27.62 2.03 -12.42
C ASN A 531 27.35 2.53 -10.98
N ILE A 532 27.75 3.77 -10.68
CA ILE A 532 27.61 4.40 -9.35
C ILE A 532 26.14 4.55 -8.94
N ASN A 533 25.23 4.68 -9.92
CA ASN A 533 23.80 4.75 -9.67
C ASN A 533 23.15 3.38 -9.47
N SER A 534 23.87 2.27 -9.71
CA SER A 534 23.36 0.92 -9.44
C SER A 534 23.53 0.54 -7.96
N PRO A 535 22.46 0.40 -7.16
CA PRO A 535 22.58 -0.01 -5.75
C PRO A 535 23.31 -1.34 -5.58
N LYS A 536 23.11 -2.27 -6.51
CA LYS A 536 23.73 -3.60 -6.50
C LYS A 536 25.24 -3.52 -6.69
N GLN A 537 25.71 -2.81 -7.72
CA GLN A 537 27.15 -2.68 -7.99
C GLN A 537 27.84 -1.86 -6.91
N LEU A 538 27.24 -0.71 -6.51
CA LEU A 538 27.80 0.10 -5.44
C LEU A 538 27.88 -0.64 -4.12
N GLY A 539 26.87 -1.45 -3.79
CA GLY A 539 26.89 -2.25 -2.56
C GLY A 539 28.05 -3.25 -2.50
N VAL A 540 28.39 -3.88 -3.62
CA VAL A 540 29.56 -4.76 -3.73
C VAL A 540 30.85 -3.96 -3.50
N ILE A 541 31.00 -2.80 -4.17
CA ILE A 541 32.19 -1.94 -4.01
C ILE A 541 32.39 -1.54 -2.55
N LEU A 542 31.38 -1.00 -1.90
CA LEU A 542 31.51 -0.46 -0.55
C LEU A 542 31.73 -1.56 0.50
N PHE A 543 30.97 -2.66 0.43
CA PHE A 543 30.89 -3.62 1.53
C PHE A 543 31.69 -4.91 1.29
N GLU A 544 31.98 -5.29 0.04
CA GLU A 544 32.82 -6.47 -0.26
C GLU A 544 34.25 -6.08 -0.61
N ASP A 545 34.45 -5.13 -1.53
CA ASP A 545 35.79 -4.73 -1.97
C ASP A 545 36.47 -3.81 -0.94
N LEU A 546 35.82 -2.72 -0.55
CA LEU A 546 36.34 -1.73 0.41
C LEU A 546 36.06 -2.10 1.88
N LYS A 547 35.29 -3.17 2.15
CA LYS A 547 34.99 -3.72 3.48
C LYS A 547 34.51 -2.69 4.51
N MET A 548 33.67 -1.74 4.08
CA MET A 548 33.14 -0.70 4.96
C MET A 548 32.16 -1.28 5.99
N PRO A 549 32.05 -0.67 7.20
CA PRO A 549 31.11 -1.10 8.22
C PRO A 549 29.65 -0.79 7.84
N PHE A 550 28.71 -1.18 8.73
CA PHE A 550 27.24 -0.92 8.58
C PHE A 550 26.56 -1.60 7.38
N ALA A 551 27.13 -2.69 6.84
CA ALA A 551 26.54 -3.47 5.75
C ALA A 551 25.15 -4.00 6.16
N LYS A 552 24.06 -3.47 5.52
CA LYS A 552 22.70 -3.97 5.69
C LYS A 552 22.27 -4.72 4.42
N LYS A 553 22.11 -6.03 4.53
CA LYS A 553 21.63 -6.86 3.41
C LYS A 553 20.11 -6.73 3.24
N THR A 554 19.68 -6.60 2.00
CA THR A 554 18.29 -6.64 1.56
C THR A 554 18.08 -7.85 0.64
N LYS A 555 16.84 -8.10 0.22
CA LYS A 555 16.52 -9.16 -0.75
C LYS A 555 17.29 -9.00 -2.09
N MET A 556 17.66 -7.76 -2.45
CA MET A 556 18.33 -7.43 -3.71
C MET A 556 19.84 -7.15 -3.57
N GLY A 557 20.43 -7.39 -2.41
CA GLY A 557 21.85 -7.11 -2.12
C GLY A 557 22.03 -6.13 -0.96
N TYR A 558 23.16 -5.41 -0.94
CA TYR A 558 23.42 -4.42 0.11
C TYR A 558 22.60 -3.15 -0.08
N SER A 559 22.07 -2.60 1.00
CA SER A 559 21.40 -1.30 0.95
C SER A 559 22.43 -0.18 0.80
N THR A 560 22.25 0.67 -0.19
CA THR A 560 23.04 1.89 -0.43
C THR A 560 22.16 3.14 -0.36
N ASN A 561 21.14 3.11 0.52
CA ASN A 561 20.28 4.25 0.77
C ASN A 561 21.05 5.40 1.42
N ALA A 562 20.56 6.62 1.26
CA ALA A 562 21.19 7.85 1.78
C ALA A 562 21.54 7.73 3.27
N ASP A 563 20.64 7.21 4.11
CA ASP A 563 20.84 7.04 5.56
C ASP A 563 22.07 6.20 5.92
N ILE A 564 22.42 5.20 5.10
CA ILE A 564 23.58 4.35 5.30
C ILE A 564 24.84 5.07 4.79
N LEU A 565 24.75 5.70 3.63
CA LEU A 565 25.87 6.43 3.06
C LEU A 565 26.24 7.66 3.90
N GLU A 566 25.28 8.40 4.42
CA GLU A 566 25.52 9.55 5.30
C GLU A 566 26.22 9.17 6.61
N LYS A 567 26.02 7.97 7.13
CA LYS A 567 26.77 7.44 8.28
C LYS A 567 28.22 7.13 7.97
N LEU A 568 28.50 6.74 6.72
CA LEU A 568 29.84 6.41 6.26
C LEU A 568 30.62 7.64 5.75
N ALA A 569 29.92 8.65 5.28
CA ALA A 569 30.52 9.83 4.63
C ALA A 569 31.57 10.57 5.50
N PRO A 570 31.41 10.74 6.84
CA PRO A 570 32.42 11.40 7.66
C PRO A 570 33.77 10.70 7.67
N ASP A 571 33.78 9.37 7.59
CA ASP A 571 35.01 8.56 7.71
C ASP A 571 35.56 8.11 6.35
N TYR A 572 34.74 8.20 5.28
CA TYR A 572 35.09 7.68 3.96
C TYR A 572 34.83 8.73 2.86
N PRO A 573 35.89 9.48 2.41
CA PRO A 573 35.72 10.52 1.38
C PRO A 573 35.05 10.08 0.09
N ILE A 574 35.29 8.84 -0.37
CA ILE A 574 34.61 8.27 -1.54
C ILE A 574 33.08 8.25 -1.37
N VAL A 575 32.59 8.03 -0.16
CA VAL A 575 31.12 7.99 0.10
C VAL A 575 30.52 9.39 0.03
N SER A 576 31.23 10.42 0.51
CA SER A 576 30.80 11.82 0.33
C SER A 576 30.71 12.17 -1.15
N GLU A 577 31.67 11.76 -1.97
CA GLU A 577 31.67 11.99 -3.41
C GLU A 577 30.57 11.20 -4.12
N ILE A 578 30.26 9.97 -3.69
CA ILE A 578 29.14 9.19 -4.20
C ILE A 578 27.79 9.87 -3.88
N LEU A 579 27.63 10.41 -2.69
CA LEU A 579 26.44 11.17 -2.32
C LEU A 579 26.27 12.40 -3.19
N GLU A 580 27.34 13.20 -3.37
CA GLU A 580 27.34 14.37 -4.25
C GLU A 580 27.06 13.98 -5.71
N TYR A 581 27.73 12.96 -6.24
CA TYR A 581 27.52 12.44 -7.59
C TYR A 581 26.07 12.04 -7.83
N ARG A 582 25.48 11.27 -6.94
CA ARG A 582 24.08 10.85 -7.04
C ARG A 582 23.10 12.03 -7.01
N GLN A 583 23.39 13.04 -6.18
CA GLN A 583 22.58 14.24 -6.10
C GLN A 583 22.66 15.04 -7.41
N LEU A 584 23.86 15.29 -7.94
CA LEU A 584 24.05 16.04 -9.19
C LEU A 584 23.49 15.27 -10.40
N THR A 585 23.71 13.98 -10.47
CA THR A 585 23.14 13.13 -11.53
C THR A 585 21.62 13.16 -11.51
N LYS A 586 20.99 13.15 -10.32
CA LYS A 586 19.55 13.28 -10.19
C LYS A 586 19.07 14.67 -10.62
N LEU A 587 19.76 15.74 -10.23
CA LEU A 587 19.45 17.10 -10.67
C LEU A 587 19.49 17.21 -12.19
N LYS A 588 20.52 16.63 -12.80
CA LYS A 588 20.65 16.66 -14.27
C LYS A 588 19.55 15.82 -14.94
N SER A 589 19.46 14.53 -14.62
CA SER A 589 18.57 13.60 -15.34
C SER A 589 17.08 13.84 -15.08
N THR A 590 16.70 14.12 -13.83
CA THR A 590 15.28 14.26 -13.45
C THR A 590 14.77 15.67 -13.67
N TYR A 591 15.59 16.68 -13.36
CA TYR A 591 15.12 18.05 -13.39
C TYR A 591 15.62 18.83 -14.62
N ALA A 592 16.92 18.82 -14.99
CA ALA A 592 17.36 19.54 -16.16
C ALA A 592 16.86 18.87 -17.47
N ASP A 593 17.21 17.60 -17.68
CA ASP A 593 16.85 16.88 -18.90
C ASP A 593 15.37 16.44 -18.87
N GLY A 594 14.90 16.00 -17.72
CA GLY A 594 13.53 15.49 -17.54
C GLY A 594 12.45 16.55 -17.74
N LEU A 595 12.61 17.75 -17.17
CA LEU A 595 11.63 18.84 -17.34
C LEU A 595 11.52 19.33 -18.78
N ALA A 596 12.63 19.29 -19.53
CA ALA A 596 12.63 19.72 -20.93
C ALA A 596 11.64 18.93 -21.81
N ALA A 597 11.37 17.68 -21.47
CA ALA A 597 10.42 16.83 -22.19
C ALA A 597 8.94 17.22 -21.97
N PHE A 598 8.65 17.98 -20.91
CA PHE A 598 7.29 18.42 -20.56
C PHE A 598 6.97 19.85 -21.01
N ILE A 599 7.94 20.58 -21.59
CA ILE A 599 7.69 21.91 -22.13
C ILE A 599 6.86 21.76 -23.41
N GLN A 600 5.63 22.31 -23.39
CA GLN A 600 4.71 22.29 -24.53
C GLN A 600 5.03 23.39 -25.57
N GLU A 601 4.25 23.44 -26.64
CA GLU A 601 4.44 24.42 -27.76
C GLU A 601 4.32 25.87 -27.33
N ASP A 602 3.54 26.14 -26.29
CA ASP A 602 3.36 27.47 -25.68
C ASP A 602 4.55 27.90 -24.78
N GLY A 603 5.57 27.02 -24.60
CA GLY A 603 6.71 27.27 -23.74
C GLY A 603 6.47 27.00 -22.24
N LYS A 604 5.35 26.38 -21.91
CA LYS A 604 4.94 26.13 -20.53
C LYS A 604 4.98 24.65 -20.17
N ILE A 605 5.04 24.41 -18.87
CA ILE A 605 4.80 23.09 -18.26
C ILE A 605 3.43 23.10 -17.62
N HIS A 606 2.59 22.16 -17.99
CA HIS A 606 1.25 21.91 -17.45
C HIS A 606 1.28 20.67 -16.56
N SER A 607 1.71 20.86 -15.31
CA SER A 607 1.77 19.75 -14.33
C SER A 607 0.35 19.30 -13.95
N ILE A 608 0.16 17.99 -13.76
CA ILE A 608 -1.13 17.43 -13.34
C ILE A 608 -1.17 17.37 -11.81
N PHE A 609 -2.22 17.90 -11.20
CA PHE A 609 -2.43 17.89 -9.76
C PHE A 609 -3.45 16.83 -9.34
N HIS A 610 -3.10 16.02 -8.36
CA HIS A 610 -3.92 14.91 -7.89
C HIS A 610 -4.47 15.16 -6.49
N GLN A 611 -5.80 15.05 -6.34
CA GLN A 611 -6.49 15.13 -5.05
C GLN A 611 -6.61 13.78 -4.34
N LYS A 612 -6.66 12.68 -5.11
CA LYS A 612 -7.04 11.33 -4.68
C LYS A 612 -5.85 10.38 -4.41
N VAL A 613 -4.65 10.90 -4.09
CA VAL A 613 -3.43 10.09 -3.97
C VAL A 613 -2.93 10.00 -2.53
N THR A 614 -2.89 11.12 -1.83
CA THR A 614 -2.34 11.12 -0.47
C THR A 614 -3.40 10.80 0.57
N ALA A 615 -3.07 9.99 1.55
CA ALA A 615 -4.01 9.64 2.60
C ALA A 615 -4.27 10.77 3.63
N THR A 616 -3.53 11.88 3.56
CA THR A 616 -3.67 13.04 4.46
C THR A 616 -4.47 14.20 3.88
N GLY A 617 -4.93 14.11 2.62
CA GLY A 617 -5.59 15.22 1.93
C GLY A 617 -4.63 16.20 1.23
N ARG A 618 -3.31 16.06 1.38
CA ARG A 618 -2.36 16.86 0.61
C ARG A 618 -2.49 16.58 -0.87
N LEU A 619 -2.25 17.60 -1.69
CA LEU A 619 -2.14 17.43 -3.14
C LEU A 619 -0.82 16.72 -3.47
N SER A 620 -0.80 16.03 -4.59
CA SER A 620 0.43 15.57 -5.25
C SER A 620 0.41 16.02 -6.71
N SER A 621 1.57 16.01 -7.36
CA SER A 621 1.65 16.37 -8.78
C SER A 621 2.49 15.35 -9.56
N SER A 622 2.18 15.24 -10.85
CA SER A 622 2.91 14.40 -11.80
C SER A 622 3.02 15.11 -13.16
N ASP A 623 3.83 14.57 -14.02
CA ASP A 623 4.00 14.94 -15.42
C ASP A 623 4.27 16.44 -15.69
N PRO A 624 5.28 17.04 -15.03
CA PRO A 624 6.20 16.53 -14.03
C PRO A 624 5.78 16.86 -12.59
N ASN A 625 6.41 16.21 -11.59
CA ASN A 625 6.20 16.56 -10.19
C ASN A 625 6.99 17.82 -9.80
N LEU A 626 6.36 18.99 -9.87
CA LEU A 626 6.96 20.27 -9.50
C LEU A 626 7.05 20.48 -7.99
N GLN A 627 6.28 19.74 -7.19
CA GLN A 627 6.31 19.85 -5.72
C GLN A 627 7.58 19.26 -5.09
N ASN A 628 8.34 18.46 -5.84
CA ASN A 628 9.56 17.80 -5.36
C ASN A 628 10.86 18.49 -5.84
N ILE A 629 10.80 19.68 -6.40
CA ILE A 629 11.99 20.44 -6.80
C ILE A 629 12.85 20.73 -5.56
N PRO A 630 14.14 20.32 -5.53
CA PRO A 630 14.99 20.44 -4.36
C PRO A 630 15.22 21.89 -3.95
N ILE A 631 15.06 22.20 -2.66
CA ILE A 631 15.29 23.56 -2.11
C ILE A 631 16.42 23.62 -1.08
N ARG A 632 16.82 22.47 -0.51
CA ARG A 632 17.80 22.42 0.58
C ARG A 632 19.23 22.69 0.12
N MET A 633 19.54 22.35 -1.12
CA MET A 633 20.86 22.53 -1.73
C MET A 633 20.89 23.77 -2.62
N PRO A 634 21.95 24.60 -2.59
CA PRO A 634 22.04 25.77 -3.45
C PRO A 634 21.88 25.45 -4.95
N LEU A 635 22.52 24.39 -5.43
CA LEU A 635 22.40 23.95 -6.84
C LEU A 635 20.98 23.46 -7.15
N GLY A 636 20.35 22.70 -6.25
CA GLY A 636 18.96 22.27 -6.44
C GLY A 636 17.99 23.45 -6.46
N ARG A 637 18.17 24.42 -5.57
CA ARG A 637 17.37 25.66 -5.55
C ARG A 637 17.54 26.49 -6.82
N ALA A 638 18.76 26.49 -7.38
CA ALA A 638 19.08 27.29 -8.58
C ALA A 638 18.22 26.93 -9.80
N ILE A 639 17.68 25.70 -9.91
CA ILE A 639 16.79 25.34 -11.01
C ILE A 639 15.51 26.20 -11.03
N ARG A 640 15.09 26.77 -9.91
CA ARG A 640 13.93 27.67 -9.86
C ARG A 640 14.11 28.96 -10.64
N LYS A 641 15.34 29.29 -11.05
CA LYS A 641 15.63 30.45 -11.90
C LYS A 641 15.11 30.29 -13.33
N VAL A 642 14.90 29.06 -13.80
CA VAL A 642 14.42 28.82 -15.17
C VAL A 642 12.91 28.98 -15.30
N PHE A 643 12.18 29.04 -14.18
CA PHE A 643 10.74 29.31 -14.16
C PHE A 643 10.53 30.83 -14.07
N VAL A 644 9.89 31.39 -15.08
CA VAL A 644 9.68 32.82 -15.25
C VAL A 644 8.20 33.12 -15.49
N PRO A 645 7.69 34.27 -15.10
CA PRO A 645 6.34 34.69 -15.46
C PRO A 645 6.24 35.12 -16.92
N ASP A 646 5.02 35.15 -17.44
CA ASP A 646 4.76 35.71 -18.78
C ASP A 646 5.20 37.19 -18.89
N PRO A 647 5.49 37.71 -20.07
CA PRO A 647 5.86 39.13 -20.26
C PRO A 647 4.79 40.07 -19.68
N GLY A 648 5.22 41.02 -18.83
CA GLY A 648 4.33 41.95 -18.13
C GLY A 648 3.76 41.43 -16.81
N TYR A 649 4.25 40.26 -16.35
CA TYR A 649 3.90 39.68 -15.07
C TYR A 649 5.13 39.54 -14.16
N VAL A 650 4.86 39.28 -12.89
CA VAL A 650 5.83 38.90 -11.85
C VAL A 650 5.26 37.74 -11.04
N PHE A 651 6.11 36.94 -10.43
CA PHE A 651 5.63 35.99 -9.43
C PHE A 651 5.43 36.67 -8.08
N VAL A 652 4.32 36.38 -7.46
CA VAL A 652 4.04 36.69 -6.06
C VAL A 652 3.79 35.33 -5.38
N SER A 653 4.67 34.98 -4.43
CA SER A 653 4.58 33.76 -3.64
C SER A 653 4.14 34.09 -2.22
N ALA A 654 3.22 33.33 -1.68
CA ALA A 654 2.81 33.41 -0.27
C ALA A 654 2.94 32.03 0.38
N ASP A 655 3.70 31.97 1.49
CA ASP A 655 3.97 30.73 2.22
C ASP A 655 3.46 30.85 3.66
N TYR A 656 2.73 29.85 4.15
CA TYR A 656 2.29 29.85 5.53
C TYR A 656 3.45 29.67 6.51
N SER A 657 3.56 30.57 7.45
CA SER A 657 4.53 30.46 8.54
C SER A 657 4.10 29.41 9.55
N GLN A 658 4.76 28.23 9.54
CA GLN A 658 4.62 27.19 10.56
C GLN A 658 3.18 26.70 10.76
N ILE A 659 2.42 26.50 9.68
CA ILE A 659 1.00 26.14 9.74
C ILE A 659 0.73 24.92 10.61
N GLU A 660 1.53 23.84 10.51
CA GLU A 660 1.32 22.61 11.29
C GLU A 660 1.47 22.85 12.80
N LEU A 661 2.41 23.70 13.22
CA LEU A 661 2.57 24.04 14.65
C LEU A 661 1.43 24.94 15.15
N ARG A 662 0.90 25.83 14.33
CA ARG A 662 -0.28 26.65 14.65
C ARG A 662 -1.54 25.80 14.75
N VAL A 663 -1.71 24.86 13.85
CA VAL A 663 -2.79 23.85 13.92
C VAL A 663 -2.65 23.00 15.19
N LEU A 664 -1.44 22.53 15.52
CA LEU A 664 -1.18 21.80 16.75
C LEU A 664 -1.54 22.64 18.00
N ALA A 665 -1.13 23.90 18.05
CA ALA A 665 -1.47 24.80 19.15
C ALA A 665 -2.98 24.93 19.35
N HIS A 666 -3.72 25.11 18.25
CA HIS A 666 -5.18 25.18 18.26
C HIS A 666 -5.84 23.89 18.76
N MET A 667 -5.47 22.76 18.16
CA MET A 667 -6.09 21.44 18.44
C MET A 667 -5.74 20.92 19.84
N ALA A 668 -4.48 21.13 20.28
CA ALA A 668 -4.06 20.76 21.62
C ALA A 668 -4.62 21.67 22.72
N GLY A 669 -5.00 22.92 22.35
CA GLY A 669 -5.45 23.91 23.32
C GLY A 669 -4.38 24.30 24.34
N ASP A 670 -3.09 24.20 24.01
CA ASP A 670 -1.99 24.49 24.89
C ASP A 670 -1.81 26.01 25.03
N GLU A 671 -2.14 26.53 26.19
CA GLU A 671 -2.17 27.97 26.45
C GLU A 671 -0.79 28.63 26.25
N HIS A 672 0.31 27.96 26.65
CA HIS A 672 1.66 28.52 26.50
C HIS A 672 2.02 28.73 25.02
N LEU A 673 1.68 27.73 24.19
CA LEU A 673 1.96 27.80 22.77
C LEU A 673 1.02 28.77 22.05
N ILE A 674 -0.25 28.84 22.48
CA ILE A 674 -1.24 29.80 21.95
C ILE A 674 -0.80 31.23 22.26
N ASP A 675 -0.41 31.54 23.51
CA ASP A 675 0.01 32.84 23.91
C ASP A 675 1.29 33.31 23.20
N ALA A 676 2.24 32.41 23.01
CA ALA A 676 3.45 32.70 22.25
C ALA A 676 3.14 33.13 20.82
N TYR A 677 2.25 32.46 20.13
CA TYR A 677 1.85 32.83 18.77
C TYR A 677 1.05 34.15 18.73
N ARG A 678 0.20 34.40 19.75
CA ARG A 678 -0.56 35.66 19.84
C ARG A 678 0.35 36.88 20.05
N HIS A 679 1.45 36.71 20.77
CA HIS A 679 2.42 37.75 21.01
C HIS A 679 3.51 37.87 19.93
N GLY A 680 3.45 37.01 18.90
CA GLY A 680 4.43 37.03 17.79
C GLY A 680 5.83 36.60 18.20
N GLU A 681 5.94 35.76 19.24
CA GLU A 681 7.24 35.24 19.70
C GLU A 681 7.84 34.18 18.77
N ASP A 682 9.17 34.14 18.71
CA ASP A 682 9.88 33.08 17.98
C ASP A 682 9.80 31.74 18.73
N ILE A 683 8.84 30.91 18.34
CA ILE A 683 8.57 29.61 18.96
C ILE A 683 9.81 28.73 19.03
N HIS A 684 10.65 28.71 17.99
CA HIS A 684 11.85 27.89 18.02
C HIS A 684 12.90 28.43 19.01
N ARG A 685 12.99 29.72 19.16
CA ARG A 685 13.86 30.35 20.14
C ARG A 685 13.34 30.15 21.56
N MET A 686 12.02 30.27 21.75
CA MET A 686 11.38 29.99 23.04
C MET A 686 11.54 28.53 23.47
N THR A 687 11.27 27.59 22.57
CA THR A 687 11.49 26.17 22.82
C THR A 687 12.97 25.87 23.15
N ALA A 688 13.91 26.51 22.42
CA ALA A 688 15.33 26.37 22.72
C ALA A 688 15.69 26.82 24.15
N SER A 689 15.19 28.00 24.56
CA SER A 689 15.37 28.53 25.92
C SER A 689 14.85 27.55 26.97
N GLN A 690 13.65 27.04 26.80
CA GLN A 690 12.98 26.20 27.80
C GLN A 690 13.51 24.78 27.84
N VAL A 691 13.72 24.14 26.68
CA VAL A 691 14.13 22.73 26.58
C VAL A 691 15.61 22.57 26.89
N PHE A 692 16.45 23.48 26.43
CA PHE A 692 17.90 23.42 26.67
C PHE A 692 18.34 24.15 27.96
N GLY A 693 17.43 24.95 28.59
CA GLY A 693 17.70 25.63 29.83
C GLY A 693 18.66 26.82 29.67
N VAL A 694 18.59 27.55 28.56
CA VAL A 694 19.42 28.71 28.20
C VAL A 694 18.55 29.97 28.24
N PRO A 695 19.00 31.10 28.79
CA PRO A 695 18.27 32.36 28.70
C PRO A 695 17.89 32.70 27.26
N PHE A 696 16.70 33.32 27.08
CA PHE A 696 16.15 33.58 25.74
C PHE A 696 17.10 34.42 24.87
N GLU A 697 17.78 35.38 25.46
CA GLU A 697 18.74 36.29 24.80
C GLU A 697 20.03 35.56 24.37
N GLU A 698 20.38 34.46 25.06
CA GLU A 698 21.59 33.68 24.82
C GLU A 698 21.36 32.52 23.84
N VAL A 699 20.15 32.31 23.33
CA VAL A 699 19.84 31.26 22.35
C VAL A 699 20.58 31.54 21.04
N THR A 700 21.58 30.69 20.78
CA THR A 700 22.36 30.74 19.54
C THR A 700 21.56 30.24 18.32
N PRO A 701 21.97 30.59 17.09
CA PRO A 701 21.35 30.05 15.87
C PRO A 701 21.37 28.52 15.80
N LEU A 702 22.39 27.87 16.39
CA LEU A 702 22.49 26.41 16.47
C LEU A 702 21.44 25.82 17.41
N LEU A 703 21.30 26.39 18.60
CA LEU A 703 20.26 25.95 19.56
C LEU A 703 18.84 26.16 19.00
N ARG A 704 18.60 27.29 18.34
CA ARG A 704 17.33 27.56 17.66
C ARG A 704 17.04 26.51 16.57
N ARG A 705 18.07 26.12 15.79
CA ARG A 705 17.94 25.04 14.78
C ARG A 705 17.63 23.69 15.42
N SER A 706 18.30 23.37 16.53
CA SER A 706 18.03 22.14 17.28
C SER A 706 16.61 22.12 17.85
N ALA A 707 16.14 23.23 18.40
CA ALA A 707 14.76 23.37 18.86
C ALA A 707 13.74 23.26 17.71
N LYS A 708 14.06 23.76 16.52
CA LYS A 708 13.23 23.56 15.33
C LYS A 708 13.08 22.07 15.02
N ALA A 709 14.17 21.29 15.10
CA ALA A 709 14.11 19.84 14.91
C ALA A 709 13.28 19.14 16.00
N VAL A 710 13.35 19.59 17.26
CA VAL A 710 12.48 19.08 18.34
C VAL A 710 11.02 19.38 18.05
N ASN A 711 10.67 20.65 17.76
CA ASN A 711 9.29 21.07 17.49
C ASN A 711 8.66 20.24 16.36
N PHE A 712 9.32 20.15 15.21
CA PHE A 712 8.80 19.35 14.09
C PHE A 712 8.85 17.85 14.39
N GLY A 713 9.92 17.37 15.05
CA GLY A 713 10.00 15.98 15.46
C GLY A 713 8.82 15.54 16.31
N ILE A 714 8.39 16.37 17.28
CA ILE A 714 7.22 16.07 18.14
C ILE A 714 5.95 15.99 17.31
N VAL A 715 5.71 16.91 16.37
CA VAL A 715 4.55 16.85 15.45
C VAL A 715 4.51 15.55 14.65
N TYR A 716 5.69 15.04 14.26
CA TYR A 716 5.82 13.78 13.51
C TYR A 716 5.96 12.54 14.41
N GLY A 717 5.77 12.67 15.72
CA GLY A 717 5.86 11.54 16.65
C GLY A 717 7.27 10.94 16.77
N ILE A 718 8.32 11.77 16.75
CA ILE A 718 9.71 11.33 16.79
C ILE A 718 10.02 10.55 18.07
N SER A 719 10.72 9.45 17.94
CA SER A 719 11.25 8.72 19.10
C SER A 719 12.56 9.35 19.63
N ALA A 720 12.92 9.06 20.89
CA ALA A 720 14.20 9.48 21.45
C ALA A 720 15.40 8.98 20.61
N PHE A 721 15.26 7.82 19.96
CA PHE A 721 16.25 7.31 19.02
C PHE A 721 16.33 8.19 17.75
N GLY A 722 15.20 8.51 17.13
CA GLY A 722 15.16 9.39 15.94
C GLY A 722 15.78 10.76 16.25
N LEU A 723 15.33 11.40 17.32
CA LEU A 723 15.85 12.71 17.74
C LEU A 723 17.37 12.68 18.06
N SER A 724 17.86 11.57 18.66
CA SER A 724 19.30 11.43 18.96
C SER A 724 20.13 11.36 17.67
N GLN A 725 19.61 10.77 16.60
CA GLN A 725 20.28 10.74 15.29
C GLN A 725 20.27 12.12 14.63
N ASP A 726 19.13 12.82 14.64
CA ASP A 726 18.97 14.12 14.01
C ASP A 726 19.86 15.20 14.64
N LEU A 727 19.94 15.20 15.96
CA LEU A 727 20.73 16.17 16.72
C LEU A 727 22.18 15.73 17.00
N LYS A 728 22.52 14.48 16.67
CA LYS A 728 23.82 13.85 16.98
C LYS A 728 24.17 13.89 18.49
N ILE A 729 23.19 13.60 19.33
CA ILE A 729 23.28 13.52 20.79
C ILE A 729 23.01 12.09 21.28
N SER A 730 23.25 11.87 22.59
CA SER A 730 22.91 10.57 23.19
C SER A 730 21.39 10.34 23.24
N ARG A 731 20.95 9.09 23.21
CA ARG A 731 19.53 8.73 23.35
C ARG A 731 18.95 9.21 24.68
N LYS A 732 19.76 9.29 25.74
CA LYS A 732 19.35 9.78 27.05
C LYS A 732 19.05 11.27 27.01
N GLU A 733 19.93 12.08 26.42
CA GLU A 733 19.72 13.53 26.23
C GLU A 733 18.49 13.79 25.35
N ALA A 734 18.32 13.04 24.25
CA ALA A 734 17.14 13.16 23.40
C ALA A 734 15.84 12.88 24.19
N SER A 735 15.84 11.84 25.05
CA SER A 735 14.71 11.55 25.93
C SER A 735 14.44 12.66 26.93
N GLU A 736 15.48 13.25 27.50
CA GLU A 736 15.35 14.41 28.42
C GLU A 736 14.77 15.63 27.70
N TYR A 737 15.16 15.89 26.46
CA TYR A 737 14.61 17.00 25.66
C TYR A 737 13.12 16.80 25.34
N ILE A 738 12.72 15.58 24.95
CA ILE A 738 11.31 15.25 24.71
C ILE A 738 10.49 15.41 26.00
N ASN A 739 11.00 14.95 27.14
CA ASN A 739 10.32 15.05 28.42
C ASN A 739 10.18 16.53 28.87
N LYS A 740 11.22 17.35 28.71
CA LYS A 740 11.16 18.78 28.99
C LYS A 740 10.17 19.51 28.09
N TYR A 741 10.15 19.18 26.80
CA TYR A 741 9.19 19.73 25.85
C TYR A 741 7.75 19.47 26.30
N PHE A 742 7.42 18.23 26.65
CA PHE A 742 6.08 17.88 27.11
C PHE A 742 5.76 18.44 28.52
N ALA A 743 6.76 18.67 29.36
CA ALA A 743 6.57 19.37 30.62
C ALA A 743 6.26 20.86 30.39
N THR A 744 6.85 21.48 29.38
CA THR A 744 6.59 22.86 28.96
C THR A 744 5.23 23.02 28.29
N TYR A 745 4.87 22.07 27.42
CA TYR A 745 3.64 22.06 26.64
C TYR A 745 2.78 20.81 26.95
N PRO A 746 2.17 20.74 28.13
CA PRO A 746 1.43 19.55 28.57
C PRO A 746 0.16 19.28 27.75
N GLY A 747 -0.46 20.31 27.18
CA GLY A 747 -1.61 20.20 26.30
C GLY A 747 -1.29 19.41 25.04
N ILE A 748 -0.08 19.58 24.49
CA ILE A 748 0.37 18.84 23.30
C ILE A 748 0.45 17.35 23.61
N LYS A 749 1.05 16.97 24.75
CA LYS A 749 1.14 15.55 25.14
C LYS A 749 -0.24 14.93 25.29
N THR A 750 -1.14 15.59 25.99
CA THR A 750 -2.52 15.13 26.18
C THR A 750 -3.25 14.93 24.86
N TYR A 751 -3.09 15.86 23.93
CA TYR A 751 -3.70 15.76 22.61
C TYR A 751 -3.15 14.60 21.78
N LEU A 752 -1.83 14.44 21.70
CA LEU A 752 -1.19 13.38 20.92
C LEU A 752 -1.50 11.98 21.48
N ASP A 753 -1.44 11.82 22.82
CA ASP A 753 -1.81 10.57 23.49
C ASP A 753 -3.31 10.27 23.30
N GLY A 754 -4.15 11.32 23.32
CA GLY A 754 -5.59 11.23 23.06
C GLY A 754 -5.89 10.75 21.64
N ASN A 755 -5.19 11.27 20.63
CA ASN A 755 -5.33 10.82 19.23
C ASN A 755 -4.96 9.34 19.06
N VAL A 756 -3.87 8.89 19.70
CA VAL A 756 -3.49 7.47 19.67
C VAL A 756 -4.54 6.60 20.35
N ALA A 757 -5.06 7.02 21.51
CA ALA A 757 -6.10 6.28 22.21
C ALA A 757 -7.42 6.22 21.41
N PHE A 758 -7.82 7.33 20.79
CA PHE A 758 -8.98 7.40 19.90
C PHE A 758 -8.80 6.47 18.68
N ALA A 759 -7.65 6.57 18.02
CA ALA A 759 -7.36 5.74 16.85
C ALA A 759 -7.31 4.24 17.16
N LYS A 760 -6.83 3.85 18.35
CA LYS A 760 -6.88 2.45 18.81
C LYS A 760 -8.29 1.94 19.04
N LYS A 761 -9.21 2.82 19.39
CA LYS A 761 -10.61 2.47 19.65
C LYS A 761 -11.43 2.49 18.36
N GLU A 762 -11.32 3.53 17.56
CA GLU A 762 -12.19 3.79 16.40
C GLU A 762 -11.57 3.34 15.06
N GLY A 763 -10.26 3.03 15.03
CA GLY A 763 -9.54 2.64 13.81
C GLY A 763 -9.08 3.79 12.91
N TYR A 764 -9.38 5.04 13.25
CA TYR A 764 -9.04 6.22 12.44
C TYR A 764 -8.77 7.47 13.30
N VAL A 765 -8.27 8.53 12.66
CA VAL A 765 -8.24 9.90 13.21
C VAL A 765 -8.99 10.85 12.27
N LYS A 766 -9.45 12.00 12.81
CA LYS A 766 -10.15 13.07 12.07
C LYS A 766 -9.35 14.36 12.06
N THR A 767 -9.47 15.15 10.98
CA THR A 767 -9.01 16.55 10.92
C THR A 767 -10.06 17.48 11.56
N LEU A 768 -9.72 18.76 11.67
CA LEU A 768 -10.65 19.81 12.13
C LEU A 768 -11.90 19.91 11.24
N TYR A 769 -11.80 19.56 9.95
CA TYR A 769 -12.87 19.62 8.97
C TYR A 769 -13.52 18.26 8.72
N GLY A 770 -13.28 17.28 9.60
CA GLY A 770 -13.94 15.98 9.55
C GLY A 770 -13.29 14.94 8.62
N ARG A 771 -12.20 15.26 7.90
CA ARG A 771 -11.49 14.29 7.06
C ARG A 771 -11.01 13.10 7.88
N ILE A 772 -11.33 11.90 7.44
CA ILE A 772 -10.97 10.64 8.11
C ILE A 772 -9.68 10.06 7.52
N ARG A 773 -8.78 9.62 8.40
CA ARG A 773 -7.62 8.82 8.06
C ARG A 773 -7.67 7.49 8.80
N PRO A 774 -8.02 6.37 8.15
CA PRO A 774 -7.94 5.02 8.74
C PRO A 774 -6.49 4.63 9.07
N ILE A 775 -6.28 3.87 10.14
CA ILE A 775 -4.95 3.44 10.61
C ILE A 775 -4.97 1.95 10.95
N PRO A 776 -5.05 1.07 9.95
CA PRO A 776 -5.09 -0.37 10.14
C PRO A 776 -3.84 -0.93 10.84
N GLU A 777 -2.70 -0.24 10.76
CA GLU A 777 -1.46 -0.65 11.39
C GLU A 777 -1.54 -0.77 12.92
N LEU A 778 -2.49 -0.08 13.56
CA LEU A 778 -2.67 -0.14 15.02
C LEU A 778 -3.17 -1.50 15.50
N SER A 779 -3.87 -2.26 14.67
CA SER A 779 -4.35 -3.61 14.98
C SER A 779 -3.33 -4.71 14.70
N SER A 780 -2.19 -4.38 14.04
CA SER A 780 -1.17 -5.35 13.68
C SER A 780 -0.53 -6.03 14.89
N SER A 781 -0.28 -7.34 14.81
CA SER A 781 0.51 -8.08 15.79
C SER A 781 1.99 -7.68 15.81
N ASN A 782 2.49 -7.04 14.72
CA ASN A 782 3.87 -6.58 14.59
C ASN A 782 4.08 -5.26 15.33
N PHE A 783 4.97 -5.26 16.31
CA PHE A 783 5.32 -4.06 17.09
C PHE A 783 5.78 -2.87 16.24
N MET A 784 6.57 -3.10 15.19
CA MET A 784 7.07 -2.02 14.32
C MET A 784 5.94 -1.36 13.54
N GLN A 785 4.96 -2.15 13.06
CA GLN A 785 3.77 -1.63 12.37
C GLN A 785 2.88 -0.86 13.35
N ARG A 786 2.59 -1.40 14.54
CA ARG A 786 1.82 -0.66 15.56
C ARG A 786 2.48 0.66 15.93
N SER A 787 3.80 0.65 16.17
CA SER A 787 4.55 1.89 16.48
C SER A 787 4.54 2.88 15.32
N PHE A 788 4.51 2.42 14.07
CA PHE A 788 4.30 3.27 12.91
C PHE A 788 2.88 3.85 12.91
N GLY A 789 1.85 3.03 13.16
CA GLY A 789 0.45 3.46 13.26
C GLY A 789 0.24 4.52 14.36
N GLU A 790 0.91 4.40 15.51
CA GLU A 790 0.87 5.41 16.57
C GLU A 790 1.41 6.77 16.10
N ARG A 791 2.54 6.79 15.36
CA ARG A 791 3.05 8.03 14.76
C ARG A 791 2.12 8.62 13.71
N VAL A 792 1.50 7.77 12.90
CA VAL A 792 0.49 8.18 11.91
C VAL A 792 -0.70 8.83 12.63
N ALA A 793 -1.17 8.26 13.74
CA ALA A 793 -2.27 8.82 14.54
C ALA A 793 -1.94 10.19 15.13
N MET A 794 -0.71 10.39 15.61
CA MET A 794 -0.25 11.69 16.14
C MET A 794 -0.22 12.79 15.08
N ASN A 795 0.27 12.46 13.88
CA ASN A 795 0.55 13.46 12.83
C ASN A 795 -0.63 13.74 11.91
N SER A 796 -1.42 12.72 11.53
CA SER A 796 -2.35 12.82 10.39
C SER A 796 -3.45 13.85 10.58
N SER A 797 -3.96 14.04 11.79
CA SER A 797 -4.97 15.07 12.09
C SER A 797 -4.43 16.48 11.91
N ILE A 798 -3.16 16.72 12.26
CA ILE A 798 -2.48 18.01 12.13
C ILE A 798 -2.17 18.29 10.66
N GLN A 799 -1.51 17.36 10.00
CA GLN A 799 -1.12 17.50 8.59
C GLN A 799 -2.34 17.60 7.66
N GLY A 800 -3.37 16.81 7.92
CA GLY A 800 -4.61 16.86 7.14
C GLY A 800 -5.37 18.17 7.34
N THR A 801 -5.43 18.69 8.57
CA THR A 801 -6.04 20.01 8.83
C THR A 801 -5.28 21.13 8.11
N ALA A 802 -3.94 21.09 8.11
CA ALA A 802 -3.15 22.05 7.35
C ALA A 802 -3.45 21.96 5.84
N ALA A 803 -3.58 20.74 5.29
CA ALA A 803 -3.94 20.53 3.88
C ALA A 803 -5.34 21.07 3.57
N ASP A 804 -6.32 20.89 4.45
CA ASP A 804 -7.67 21.43 4.30
C ASP A 804 -7.66 22.97 4.29
N ILE A 805 -6.90 23.59 5.19
CA ILE A 805 -6.74 25.07 5.25
C ILE A 805 -6.13 25.61 3.95
N ILE A 806 -5.10 24.94 3.42
CA ILE A 806 -4.46 25.35 2.16
C ILE A 806 -5.45 25.25 0.99
N LYS A 807 -6.26 24.20 0.92
CA LYS A 807 -7.30 24.06 -0.12
C LYS A 807 -8.35 25.16 -0.02
N ILE A 808 -8.80 25.48 1.21
CA ILE A 808 -9.71 26.60 1.43
C ILE A 808 -9.09 27.92 0.91
N ALA A 809 -7.82 28.17 1.25
CA ALA A 809 -7.10 29.36 0.79
C ALA A 809 -7.00 29.41 -0.74
N MET A 810 -6.62 28.30 -1.37
CA MET A 810 -6.53 28.18 -2.83
C MET A 810 -7.85 28.53 -3.52
N VAL A 811 -8.95 27.94 -3.06
CA VAL A 811 -10.30 28.19 -3.62
C VAL A 811 -10.69 29.66 -3.44
N ARG A 812 -10.49 30.23 -2.25
CA ARG A 812 -10.84 31.61 -1.98
C ARG A 812 -10.00 32.60 -2.79
N VAL A 813 -8.68 32.39 -2.86
CA VAL A 813 -7.78 33.22 -3.66
C VAL A 813 -8.17 33.15 -5.15
N SER A 814 -8.34 31.96 -5.71
CA SER A 814 -8.73 31.80 -7.11
C SER A 814 -10.08 32.46 -7.41
N LYS A 815 -11.06 32.27 -6.56
CA LYS A 815 -12.39 32.87 -6.69
C LYS A 815 -12.32 34.41 -6.62
N ARG A 816 -11.55 34.94 -5.68
CA ARG A 816 -11.41 36.38 -5.49
C ARG A 816 -10.71 37.08 -6.67
N LEU A 817 -9.65 36.45 -7.21
CA LEU A 817 -9.00 36.94 -8.43
C LEU A 817 -9.98 37.08 -9.60
N GLN A 818 -10.92 36.15 -9.74
CA GLN A 818 -11.94 36.18 -10.79
C GLN A 818 -13.03 37.21 -10.50
N GLU A 819 -13.57 37.29 -9.29
CA GLU A 819 -14.62 38.24 -8.88
C GLU A 819 -14.15 39.68 -9.05
N GLU A 820 -12.88 39.96 -8.82
CA GLU A 820 -12.28 41.27 -9.03
C GLU A 820 -11.82 41.51 -10.47
N ASN A 821 -12.06 40.53 -11.38
CA ASN A 821 -11.68 40.59 -12.80
C ASN A 821 -10.19 40.86 -13.03
N LEU A 822 -9.33 40.32 -12.20
CA LEU A 822 -7.87 40.43 -12.34
C LEU A 822 -7.37 39.45 -13.42
N GLU A 823 -6.29 39.89 -14.11
CA GLU A 823 -5.59 39.02 -15.07
C GLU A 823 -4.56 38.12 -14.40
N SER A 824 -4.29 38.37 -13.11
CA SER A 824 -3.43 37.52 -12.26
C SER A 824 -4.07 36.17 -11.96
N ARG A 825 -3.25 35.10 -11.82
CA ARG A 825 -3.74 33.73 -11.74
C ARG A 825 -2.89 32.87 -10.82
N LEU A 826 -3.55 32.01 -10.04
CA LEU A 826 -2.91 30.97 -9.24
C LEU A 826 -2.39 29.89 -10.19
N ILE A 827 -1.09 29.59 -10.15
CA ILE A 827 -0.46 28.63 -11.08
C ILE A 827 0.14 27.40 -10.40
N LEU A 828 0.62 27.53 -9.17
CA LEU A 828 1.18 26.41 -8.42
C LEU A 828 0.80 26.44 -6.95
N GLN A 829 0.67 25.26 -6.37
CA GLN A 829 0.65 25.02 -4.94
C GLN A 829 1.77 24.03 -4.59
N ILE A 830 2.67 24.37 -3.67
CA ILE A 830 3.79 23.55 -3.26
C ILE A 830 3.88 23.56 -1.74
N HIS A 831 3.63 22.43 -1.09
CA HIS A 831 3.59 22.29 0.37
C HIS A 831 2.62 23.29 1.01
N ASP A 832 3.14 24.37 1.60
CA ASP A 832 2.37 25.41 2.30
C ASP A 832 2.38 26.75 1.50
N GLU A 833 2.87 26.73 0.26
CA GLU A 833 3.09 27.89 -0.62
C GLU A 833 2.05 27.93 -1.74
N LEU A 834 1.54 29.13 -2.03
CA LEU A 834 0.78 29.47 -3.22
C LEU A 834 1.61 30.41 -4.11
N LEU A 835 1.73 30.08 -5.40
CA LEU A 835 2.45 30.91 -6.38
C LEU A 835 1.45 31.51 -7.37
N ILE A 836 1.41 32.85 -7.42
CA ILE A 836 0.54 33.61 -8.29
C ILE A 836 1.38 34.26 -9.41
N GLU A 837 1.03 34.00 -10.65
CA GLU A 837 1.51 34.80 -11.77
C GLU A 837 0.71 36.10 -11.83
N THR A 838 1.34 37.21 -11.45
CA THR A 838 0.69 38.46 -11.12
C THR A 838 1.02 39.52 -12.15
N LYS A 839 0.01 40.17 -12.73
CA LYS A 839 0.20 41.30 -13.62
C LYS A 839 0.85 42.48 -12.87
N GLU A 840 1.85 43.13 -13.46
CA GLU A 840 2.68 44.10 -12.73
C GLU A 840 1.85 45.25 -12.09
N ASN A 841 0.77 45.68 -12.69
CA ASN A 841 -0.13 46.69 -12.14
C ASN A 841 -1.10 46.16 -11.07
N GLU A 842 -1.25 44.88 -10.91
CA GLU A 842 -2.17 44.23 -9.94
C GLU A 842 -1.45 43.76 -8.65
N ARG A 843 -0.14 43.92 -8.54
CA ARG A 843 0.68 43.42 -7.42
C ARG A 843 0.14 43.80 -6.04
N LYS A 844 -0.33 45.01 -5.85
CA LYS A 844 -0.88 45.47 -4.55
C LYS A 844 -2.18 44.75 -4.21
N GLU A 845 -3.04 44.56 -5.21
CA GLU A 845 -4.33 43.89 -5.01
C GLU A 845 -4.13 42.40 -4.75
N VAL A 846 -3.25 41.75 -5.51
CA VAL A 846 -2.91 40.33 -5.29
C VAL A 846 -2.32 40.12 -3.90
N ARG A 847 -1.40 40.96 -3.43
CA ARG A 847 -0.88 40.85 -2.04
C ARG A 847 -1.98 40.96 -1.01
N LYS A 848 -2.89 41.92 -1.16
CA LYS A 848 -4.02 42.10 -0.27
C LYS A 848 -4.94 40.86 -0.27
N ILE A 849 -5.25 40.33 -1.43
CA ILE A 849 -6.05 39.09 -1.58
C ILE A 849 -5.36 37.93 -0.85
N LEU A 850 -4.06 37.72 -1.04
CA LEU A 850 -3.29 36.68 -0.36
C LEU A 850 -3.32 36.88 1.16
N GLU A 851 -3.10 38.09 1.66
CA GLU A 851 -3.16 38.42 3.10
C GLU A 851 -4.55 38.11 3.67
N GLU A 852 -5.61 38.61 3.04
CA GLU A 852 -6.97 38.42 3.53
C GLU A 852 -7.43 36.98 3.47
N GLU A 853 -7.25 36.28 2.33
CA GLU A 853 -7.82 34.96 2.11
C GLU A 853 -6.99 33.82 2.73
N MET A 854 -5.67 33.90 2.72
CA MET A 854 -4.82 32.90 3.37
C MET A 854 -4.87 33.04 4.89
N MET A 855 -4.72 34.26 5.43
CA MET A 855 -4.80 34.45 6.88
C MET A 855 -6.23 34.22 7.41
N GLY A 856 -7.24 34.51 6.60
CA GLY A 856 -8.66 34.28 6.91
C GLY A 856 -9.18 32.87 6.59
N ALA A 857 -8.35 31.96 6.08
CA ALA A 857 -8.79 30.63 5.62
C ALA A 857 -9.36 29.75 6.75
N ALA A 858 -8.92 29.96 7.98
CA ALA A 858 -9.42 29.24 9.15
C ALA A 858 -9.49 30.13 10.39
N GLN A 859 -10.47 29.87 11.26
CA GLN A 859 -10.59 30.53 12.57
C GLN A 859 -9.94 29.66 13.64
N LEU A 860 -8.66 29.86 13.87
CA LEU A 860 -7.91 29.16 14.89
C LEU A 860 -7.78 30.02 16.17
N LYS A 861 -7.45 29.37 17.30
CA LYS A 861 -7.08 30.08 18.56
C LYS A 861 -5.81 30.89 18.44
N VAL A 862 -5.02 30.65 17.40
CA VAL A 862 -3.80 31.35 17.03
C VAL A 862 -3.98 32.01 15.66
N PRO A 863 -3.43 33.21 15.39
CA PRO A 863 -3.53 33.81 14.06
C PRO A 863 -2.73 32.98 13.04
N LEU A 864 -3.26 32.81 11.83
CA LEU A 864 -2.46 32.36 10.70
C LEU A 864 -1.55 33.52 10.25
N SER A 865 -0.37 33.21 9.78
CA SER A 865 0.61 34.16 9.28
C SER A 865 1.22 33.63 7.99
N ILE A 866 1.49 34.52 7.08
CA ILE A 866 2.12 34.25 5.79
C ILE A 866 3.32 35.13 5.57
N ASP A 867 4.27 34.63 4.80
CA ASP A 867 5.41 35.39 4.27
C ASP A 867 5.17 35.57 2.77
N ILE A 868 5.22 36.80 2.26
CA ILE A 868 4.98 37.15 0.85
C ILE A 868 6.25 37.68 0.22
N GLU A 869 6.74 37.02 -0.81
CA GLU A 869 7.89 37.39 -1.61
C GLU A 869 7.48 37.64 -3.07
N GLU A 870 8.24 38.46 -3.78
CA GLU A 870 8.00 38.81 -5.19
C GLU A 870 9.29 38.61 -6.01
N GLY A 871 9.17 38.21 -7.26
CA GLY A 871 10.35 38.04 -8.10
C GLY A 871 10.02 37.90 -9.59
N LYS A 872 11.06 38.06 -10.41
CA LYS A 872 10.99 37.78 -11.86
C LYS A 872 11.35 36.35 -12.20
N THR A 873 11.69 35.58 -11.20
CA THR A 873 11.88 34.13 -11.29
C THR A 873 11.26 33.50 -10.04
N TRP A 874 10.92 32.23 -10.11
CA TRP A 874 10.46 31.51 -8.91
C TRP A 874 11.57 31.42 -7.84
N TYR A 875 12.85 31.53 -8.24
CA TYR A 875 13.96 31.60 -7.30
C TYR A 875 13.96 32.87 -6.45
N GLU A 876 13.64 34.02 -7.06
CA GLU A 876 13.57 35.31 -6.39
C GLU A 876 12.30 35.45 -5.51
N ALA A 877 11.20 34.85 -5.94
CA ALA A 877 9.93 34.86 -5.21
C ALA A 877 9.91 33.91 -3.98
N LYS A 878 11.09 33.49 -3.48
CA LYS A 878 11.18 32.63 -2.29
C LYS A 878 12.50 32.83 -1.51
#